data_dc39691d2271d2376307820c80757b8c
#
_entry.id   dc39691d2271d2376307820c80757b8c
#
_cell.length_a   1.000
_cell.length_b   1.000
_cell.length_c   1.000
_cell.angle_alpha   90.00
_cell.angle_beta   90.00
_cell.angle_gamma   90.00
#
_symmetry.space_group_name_H-M   'P 1'
#
loop_
_entity.id
_entity.type
_entity.pdbx_description
1 polymer ?
#
loop_
_entity_poly.entity_id
_entity_poly.type
_entity_poly.pdbx_seq_one_letter_code
_entity_poly.pdbx_strand_id
1 'polypeptide(L)'
;MRYFLLFVLLCPHSLLMSQEYIGDSCDIGGEYIIPEVTVLSKRTINEIGIQQTKFDSTALKENIALSMADILAFNSSVFVKSYGRATLSTVAFRGTSPSHTQVTWNGMRINNPMLGMTDFSTIPSYFIDDASLLHGTSSVNDTGGGLGGSVKLSTRPAKENGFGMQYVQGIGSFNTFDEFLRLTYGDEHWQLSTRAVLSSSPNEYKYRNRDKKVNVYDEDMNIISQYYPVERNRSGAFRDFHLLQEAYYNTGNGDRLGFNIWYINSNRELAMLTVDHGDDTDFDNRQREETLRNVLSWDRWRDNLKFSIKGGYIHSFVAYDYKREVGNGVMAHMTRSRSKVNTFYSQLDGEYYIGDKWMFTANMSAYKHVVESKDKNILEQNGDKAVVGYRKGRVELSGSVSAKWRLAELLGMSLVLREEMFGTSWTPIIPALFVDAVVSERGNIIFKASVSRNFRFPTLNDLYFLPGGNPDLKKESGWTYDAGFSFGVAKDRIFSFTGSINWFESRIKDWIIWLPTTKGFFSPDNINDVHAYGIEAQGNLSVVLPYDLRLGVNGNFSWTPSINVGEPRTPADKSVGKQLPYIPEYSSSLTGQLSWKSWSFLYKWCYYSERFTMSSNDISLTGRLTPYFMSNVTLEKRIALKWSDVSLKGSVNNLFDEEYLSVLSRPMPGINFEFFIGITPKFKKK
;
A
#
# COMPACT_ATOMS: atom_id res chain seq x y z
N MET A 1 15.69 -1.30 10.58
CA MET A 1 16.04 0.05 11.06
C MET A 1 14.84 0.93 11.32
N ARG A 2 13.78 0.86 10.62
CA ARG A 2 12.60 1.70 10.75
C ARG A 2 11.52 1.19 11.66
N TYR A 3 11.52 -0.06 12.00
CA TYR A 3 10.77 -0.57 13.14
C TYR A 3 11.22 0.09 14.42
N PHE A 4 12.46 0.46 14.48
CA PHE A 4 13.03 1.21 15.56
C PHE A 4 12.59 2.67 15.59
N LEU A 5 12.44 3.29 14.44
CA LEU A 5 11.89 4.63 14.35
C LEU A 5 10.39 4.68 14.67
N LEU A 6 9.65 3.70 14.20
CA LEU A 6 8.25 3.52 14.58
C LEU A 6 8.12 3.13 16.05
N PHE A 7 9.06 2.35 16.55
CA PHE A 7 9.09 1.96 17.96
C PHE A 7 9.52 3.12 18.88
N VAL A 8 10.44 3.95 18.44
CA VAL A 8 10.79 5.21 19.12
C VAL A 8 9.63 6.20 19.07
N LEU A 9 8.85 6.20 18.01
CA LEU A 9 7.60 6.97 17.90
C LEU A 9 6.45 6.36 18.71
N LEU A 10 6.51 5.05 19.01
CA LEU A 10 5.57 4.36 19.90
C LEU A 10 5.90 4.51 21.38
N CYS A 11 7.15 4.86 21.71
CA CYS A 11 7.59 5.27 23.05
C CYS A 11 7.95 6.77 23.16
N PRO A 12 7.24 7.68 22.52
CA PRO A 12 7.62 9.10 22.54
C PRO A 12 7.43 9.73 23.92
N HIS A 13 6.63 9.13 24.78
CA HIS A 13 6.30 9.71 26.08
C HIS A 13 7.40 9.66 27.09
N SER A 14 8.38 8.77 26.95
CA SER A 14 9.52 8.72 27.85
C SER A 14 10.67 9.68 27.48
N LEU A 15 10.69 10.18 26.25
CA LEU A 15 11.72 11.12 25.78
C LEU A 15 11.19 12.55 25.56
N LEU A 16 9.85 12.74 25.53
CA LEU A 16 9.21 14.04 25.42
C LEU A 16 8.58 14.54 26.73
N MET A 17 8.85 13.85 27.83
CA MET A 17 8.34 14.19 29.16
C MET A 17 8.95 15.46 29.78
N SER A 18 9.65 16.28 29.06
CA SER A 18 10.10 17.57 29.57
C SER A 18 9.19 18.74 29.28
N GLN A 19 7.98 18.49 28.78
CA GLN A 19 6.95 19.53 28.72
C GLN A 19 5.68 19.00 29.35
N GLU A 20 5.49 19.35 30.62
CA GLU A 20 4.22 19.26 31.32
C GLU A 20 3.14 19.94 30.50
N TYR A 21 2.19 19.14 30.09
CA TYR A 21 0.94 19.63 29.50
C TYR A 21 0.04 20.07 30.66
N ILE A 22 0.15 21.33 31.07
CA ILE A 22 -0.92 21.99 31.81
C ILE A 22 -1.91 22.46 30.76
N GLY A 23 -2.77 21.58 30.34
CA GLY A 23 -3.93 21.89 29.54
C GLY A 23 -5.13 21.80 30.44
N ASP A 24 -5.82 22.94 30.62
CA ASP A 24 -7.15 22.96 31.23
C ASP A 24 -8.02 21.92 30.56
N SER A 25 -8.47 20.96 31.34
CA SER A 25 -9.38 19.91 30.95
C SER A 25 -10.76 20.52 30.70
N CYS A 26 -11.01 20.94 29.47
CA CYS A 26 -12.35 20.84 28.95
C CYS A 26 -12.56 19.36 28.57
N ASP A 27 -13.14 18.65 29.52
CA ASP A 27 -13.55 17.24 29.39
C ASP A 27 -14.72 17.13 28.41
N ILE A 28 -14.42 17.23 27.11
CA ILE A 28 -15.31 16.79 26.04
C ILE A 28 -14.77 15.43 25.64
N GLY A 29 -15.33 14.39 26.23
CA GLY A 29 -14.95 12.99 25.99
C GLY A 29 -15.15 12.56 24.55
N GLY A 30 -14.19 12.83 23.74
CA GLY A 30 -14.00 12.37 22.38
C GLY A 30 -12.56 12.69 21.99
N GLU A 31 -11.76 11.70 21.63
CA GLU A 31 -10.48 11.96 20.95
C GLU A 31 -10.79 12.77 19.69
N TYR A 32 -10.67 14.09 19.79
CA TYR A 32 -10.49 14.90 18.60
C TYR A 32 -9.13 14.51 18.04
N ILE A 33 -9.12 13.69 17.02
CA ILE A 33 -7.92 13.46 16.22
C ILE A 33 -7.71 14.76 15.46
N ILE A 34 -6.96 15.65 16.08
CA ILE A 34 -6.47 16.87 15.44
C ILE A 34 -5.40 16.38 14.47
N PRO A 35 -5.35 16.85 13.21
CA PRO A 35 -4.16 16.73 12.40
C PRO A 35 -3.00 17.17 13.29
N GLU A 36 -2.07 16.26 13.51
CA GLU A 36 -0.96 16.48 14.44
C GLU A 36 -0.28 17.79 14.04
N VAL A 37 -0.41 18.84 14.89
CA VAL A 37 0.41 20.03 14.72
C VAL A 37 1.82 19.55 14.87
N THR A 38 2.51 19.40 13.77
CA THR A 38 3.89 18.97 13.76
C THR A 38 4.70 20.03 14.48
N VAL A 39 4.91 19.82 15.78
CA VAL A 39 5.87 20.63 16.52
C VAL A 39 7.21 20.37 15.86
N LEU A 40 7.82 21.40 15.32
CA LEU A 40 9.17 21.32 14.73
C LEU A 40 10.15 21.01 15.86
N SER A 41 10.27 19.73 16.18
CA SER A 41 11.16 19.25 17.24
C SER A 41 12.59 19.13 16.70
N LYS A 42 13.57 19.13 17.61
CA LYS A 42 14.98 18.88 17.30
C LYS A 42 15.08 17.57 16.49
N ARG A 43 15.70 17.62 15.32
CA ARG A 43 15.88 16.49 14.41
C ARG A 43 16.49 15.28 15.12
N THR A 44 15.89 14.12 14.96
CA THR A 44 16.47 12.88 15.50
C THR A 44 17.56 12.36 14.58
N ILE A 45 18.64 11.78 15.14
CA ILE A 45 19.72 11.17 14.37
C ILE A 45 19.21 10.05 13.45
N ASN A 46 18.05 9.46 13.78
CA ASN A 46 17.43 8.39 13.03
C ASN A 46 16.91 8.82 11.65
N GLU A 47 16.57 10.10 11.48
CA GLU A 47 15.92 10.63 10.26
C GLU A 47 16.90 11.27 9.28
N ILE A 48 18.22 11.14 9.54
CA ILE A 48 19.24 11.73 8.66
C ILE A 48 19.05 11.27 7.21
N GLY A 49 18.81 12.23 6.32
CA GLY A 49 18.69 12.05 4.86
C GLY A 49 17.50 11.20 4.39
N ILE A 50 16.66 10.71 5.30
CA ILE A 50 15.53 9.84 4.94
C ILE A 50 14.40 10.68 4.36
N GLN A 51 13.89 10.24 3.19
CA GLN A 51 12.67 10.77 2.58
C GLN A 51 11.50 9.84 2.85
N GLN A 52 10.48 10.36 3.53
CA GLN A 52 9.31 9.58 3.91
C GLN A 52 8.03 10.42 3.89
N THR A 53 6.93 9.75 3.57
CA THR A 53 5.57 10.24 3.80
C THR A 53 4.96 9.43 4.93
N LYS A 54 4.49 10.10 5.99
CA LYS A 54 3.74 9.49 7.10
C LYS A 54 2.27 9.79 6.90
N PHE A 55 1.42 8.81 7.17
CA PHE A 55 -0.04 9.01 7.13
C PHE A 55 -0.55 9.41 8.49
N ASP A 56 -1.44 10.40 8.51
CA ASP A 56 -2.16 10.77 9.71
C ASP A 56 -3.12 9.65 10.15
N SER A 57 -3.28 9.49 11.44
CA SER A 57 -4.26 8.57 12.03
C SER A 57 -5.69 8.87 11.57
N THR A 58 -6.01 10.13 11.28
CA THR A 58 -7.33 10.55 10.75
C THR A 58 -7.58 9.92 9.38
N ALA A 59 -6.58 9.92 8.49
CA ALA A 59 -6.69 9.29 7.18
C ALA A 59 -6.87 7.76 7.30
N LEU A 60 -6.10 7.09 8.19
CA LEU A 60 -6.19 5.65 8.41
C LEU A 60 -7.53 5.21 9.02
N LYS A 61 -8.17 6.08 9.83
CA LYS A 61 -9.43 5.81 10.52
C LYS A 61 -10.62 6.58 9.91
N GLU A 62 -10.53 6.96 8.65
CA GLU A 62 -11.56 7.73 7.96
C GLU A 62 -12.88 6.95 7.90
N ASN A 63 -12.88 5.76 7.31
CA ASN A 63 -14.02 4.86 7.33
C ASN A 63 -13.59 3.40 7.18
N ILE A 64 -14.46 2.47 7.62
CA ILE A 64 -14.17 1.02 7.68
C ILE A 64 -14.18 0.33 6.30
N ALA A 65 -14.77 0.96 5.30
CA ALA A 65 -14.84 0.43 3.93
C ALA A 65 -13.54 0.62 3.15
N LEU A 66 -12.61 1.48 3.64
CA LEU A 66 -11.37 1.78 2.95
C LEU A 66 -10.29 0.73 3.20
N SER A 67 -9.63 0.36 2.13
CA SER A 67 -8.39 -0.40 2.13
C SER A 67 -7.16 0.53 2.16
N MET A 68 -5.99 -0.05 2.36
CA MET A 68 -4.74 0.72 2.22
C MET A 68 -4.50 1.21 0.79
N ALA A 69 -5.09 0.58 -0.23
CA ALA A 69 -5.06 1.09 -1.60
C ALA A 69 -5.73 2.47 -1.71
N ASP A 70 -6.89 2.64 -1.08
CA ASP A 70 -7.64 3.90 -1.07
C ASP A 70 -6.89 5.00 -0.32
N ILE A 71 -6.31 4.65 0.85
CA ILE A 71 -5.49 5.59 1.62
C ILE A 71 -4.31 6.10 0.81
N LEU A 72 -3.61 5.21 0.12
CA LEU A 72 -2.45 5.56 -0.70
C LEU A 72 -2.83 6.44 -1.90
N ALA A 73 -3.95 6.14 -2.57
CA ALA A 73 -4.41 6.88 -3.74
C ALA A 73 -4.74 8.36 -3.44
N PHE A 74 -5.36 8.63 -2.28
CA PHE A 74 -5.81 9.99 -1.93
C PHE A 74 -4.84 10.77 -1.03
N ASN A 75 -3.86 10.12 -0.39
CA ASN A 75 -2.98 10.77 0.58
C ASN A 75 -1.50 10.67 0.24
N SER A 76 -1.16 10.27 -0.98
CA SER A 76 0.24 10.20 -1.43
C SER A 76 0.37 10.46 -2.92
N SER A 77 1.62 10.56 -3.39
CA SER A 77 1.96 10.72 -4.82
C SER A 77 2.11 9.38 -5.55
N VAL A 78 1.99 8.25 -4.87
CA VAL A 78 2.17 6.94 -5.51
C VAL A 78 0.98 6.55 -6.37
N PHE A 79 1.26 5.91 -7.49
CA PHE A 79 0.20 5.41 -8.36
C PHE A 79 -0.38 4.10 -7.84
N VAL A 80 -1.70 4.06 -7.70
CA VAL A 80 -2.45 2.86 -7.32
C VAL A 80 -3.20 2.33 -8.54
N LYS A 81 -2.80 1.17 -9.03
CA LYS A 81 -3.53 0.44 -10.08
C LYS A 81 -4.55 -0.47 -9.41
N SER A 82 -5.81 -0.09 -9.46
CA SER A 82 -6.93 -0.84 -8.87
C SER A 82 -7.83 -1.42 -9.94
N TYR A 83 -8.30 -2.62 -9.73
CA TYR A 83 -9.29 -3.30 -10.59
C TYR A 83 -10.73 -3.18 -10.06
N GLY A 84 -10.96 -2.34 -9.04
CA GLY A 84 -12.22 -2.11 -8.37
C GLY A 84 -12.21 -2.56 -6.90
N ARG A 85 -13.31 -2.30 -6.17
CA ARG A 85 -13.44 -2.68 -4.76
C ARG A 85 -13.29 -4.19 -4.57
N ALA A 86 -12.55 -4.60 -3.55
CA ALA A 86 -12.24 -5.99 -3.22
C ALA A 86 -11.60 -6.79 -4.36
N THR A 87 -11.00 -6.13 -5.35
CA THR A 87 -10.21 -6.75 -6.40
C THR A 87 -8.76 -6.30 -6.30
N LEU A 88 -7.86 -6.92 -7.08
CA LEU A 88 -6.44 -6.62 -7.02
C LEU A 88 -6.15 -5.11 -7.08
N SER A 89 -5.41 -4.62 -6.10
CA SER A 89 -4.91 -3.25 -6.07
C SER A 89 -3.43 -3.24 -5.76
N THR A 90 -2.64 -2.73 -6.70
CA THR A 90 -1.18 -2.70 -6.62
C THR A 90 -0.64 -1.27 -6.59
N VAL A 91 0.51 -1.09 -6.00
CA VAL A 91 1.15 0.22 -5.82
C VAL A 91 2.48 0.24 -6.53
N ALA A 92 2.72 1.28 -7.30
CA ALA A 92 3.97 1.54 -7.99
C ALA A 92 4.55 2.89 -7.56
N PHE A 93 5.79 2.88 -7.06
CA PHE A 93 6.54 4.08 -6.71
C PHE A 93 7.33 4.57 -7.91
N ARG A 94 7.31 5.88 -8.18
CA ARG A 94 8.26 6.54 -9.10
C ARG A 94 8.42 5.82 -10.42
N GLY A 95 7.31 5.36 -10.99
CA GLY A 95 7.31 4.70 -12.29
C GLY A 95 7.94 3.30 -12.32
N THR A 96 8.16 2.66 -11.16
CA THR A 96 8.61 1.27 -11.11
C THR A 96 7.44 0.29 -11.12
N SER A 97 7.74 -1.02 -11.21
CA SER A 97 6.70 -2.05 -11.15
C SER A 97 6.24 -2.31 -9.71
N PRO A 98 5.02 -2.84 -9.50
CA PRO A 98 4.55 -3.22 -8.17
C PRO A 98 5.46 -4.21 -7.43
N SER A 99 6.21 -5.06 -8.15
CA SER A 99 7.16 -6.00 -7.56
C SER A 99 8.46 -5.34 -7.06
N HIS A 100 8.68 -4.06 -7.39
CA HIS A 100 9.76 -3.24 -6.83
C HIS A 100 9.38 -2.54 -5.52
N THR A 101 8.12 -2.69 -5.07
CA THR A 101 7.62 -2.12 -3.83
C THR A 101 7.62 -3.16 -2.73
N GLN A 102 8.39 -2.92 -1.68
CA GLN A 102 8.39 -3.75 -0.48
C GLN A 102 7.25 -3.34 0.46
N VAL A 103 6.55 -4.31 1.02
CA VAL A 103 5.49 -4.07 2.01
C VAL A 103 5.77 -4.88 3.26
N THR A 104 5.78 -4.22 4.40
CA THR A 104 6.00 -4.90 5.68
C THR A 104 4.87 -4.60 6.65
N TRP A 105 4.47 -5.62 7.43
CA TRP A 105 3.55 -5.51 8.54
C TRP A 105 4.25 -5.96 9.83
N ASN A 106 4.33 -5.07 10.82
CA ASN A 106 5.04 -5.28 12.09
C ASN A 106 6.48 -5.83 11.92
N GLY A 107 7.15 -5.53 10.80
CA GLY A 107 8.49 -5.99 10.47
C GLY A 107 8.56 -7.11 9.47
N MET A 108 7.57 -7.90 9.39
CA MET A 108 7.52 -9.01 8.48
C MET A 108 7.13 -8.54 7.07
N ARG A 109 7.92 -8.88 6.06
CA ARG A 109 7.58 -8.65 4.66
C ARG A 109 6.38 -9.53 4.27
N ILE A 110 5.35 -8.88 3.72
CA ILE A 110 4.10 -9.55 3.33
C ILE A 110 3.91 -9.68 1.82
N ASN A 111 4.90 -9.29 1.01
CA ASN A 111 4.89 -9.54 -0.43
C ASN A 111 4.79 -11.05 -0.71
N ASN A 112 3.92 -11.42 -1.65
CA ASN A 112 3.78 -12.80 -2.07
C ASN A 112 5.06 -13.25 -2.81
N PRO A 113 5.78 -14.29 -2.39
CA PRO A 113 7.04 -14.72 -3.03
C PRO A 113 6.86 -15.28 -4.44
N MET A 114 5.63 -15.64 -4.84
CA MET A 114 5.33 -16.06 -6.21
C MET A 114 5.25 -14.86 -7.15
N LEU A 115 4.62 -13.75 -6.71
CA LEU A 115 4.30 -12.59 -7.53
C LEU A 115 5.21 -11.39 -7.26
N GLY A 116 5.92 -11.38 -6.13
CA GLY A 116 6.76 -10.26 -5.69
C GLY A 116 6.00 -9.03 -5.20
N MET A 117 4.67 -9.03 -5.26
CA MET A 117 3.84 -7.88 -4.92
C MET A 117 2.82 -8.20 -3.82
N THR A 118 2.18 -7.16 -3.29
CA THR A 118 1.12 -7.22 -2.29
C THR A 118 -0.18 -6.69 -2.88
N ASP A 119 -1.30 -7.36 -2.61
CA ASP A 119 -2.63 -6.83 -2.89
C ASP A 119 -3.07 -5.92 -1.74
N PHE A 120 -3.09 -4.61 -1.98
CA PHE A 120 -3.46 -3.61 -0.99
C PHE A 120 -4.97 -3.54 -0.73
N SER A 121 -5.80 -4.14 -1.58
CA SER A 121 -7.24 -4.25 -1.35
C SER A 121 -7.57 -5.17 -0.17
N THR A 122 -6.67 -6.11 0.16
CA THR A 122 -6.82 -7.05 1.29
C THR A 122 -6.29 -6.50 2.62
N ILE A 123 -5.96 -5.22 2.68
CA ILE A 123 -5.43 -4.59 3.89
C ILE A 123 -6.42 -3.51 4.36
N PRO A 124 -7.35 -3.83 5.31
CA PRO A 124 -8.26 -2.84 5.85
C PRO A 124 -7.51 -1.71 6.56
N SER A 125 -7.84 -0.45 6.25
CA SER A 125 -7.15 0.70 6.84
C SER A 125 -7.29 0.75 8.36
N TYR A 126 -8.44 0.31 8.89
CA TYR A 126 -8.74 0.24 10.33
C TYR A 126 -7.89 -0.78 11.11
N PHE A 127 -7.20 -1.70 10.41
CA PHE A 127 -6.25 -2.61 11.05
C PHE A 127 -4.88 -1.98 11.26
N ILE A 128 -4.60 -0.88 10.59
CA ILE A 128 -3.29 -0.21 10.61
C ILE A 128 -3.38 1.03 11.50
N ASP A 129 -2.45 1.17 12.42
CA ASP A 129 -2.35 2.33 13.32
C ASP A 129 -1.26 3.31 12.87
N ASP A 130 -0.23 2.80 12.17
CA ASP A 130 0.82 3.61 11.56
C ASP A 130 1.15 3.09 10.18
N ALA A 131 1.19 3.98 9.22
CA ALA A 131 1.65 3.71 7.87
C ALA A 131 2.67 4.77 7.43
N SER A 132 3.69 4.32 6.73
CA SER A 132 4.67 5.23 6.14
C SER A 132 5.22 4.70 4.83
N LEU A 133 5.46 5.62 3.90
CA LEU A 133 6.11 5.37 2.63
C LEU A 133 7.57 5.77 2.71
N LEU A 134 8.45 4.93 2.22
CA LEU A 134 9.84 5.18 2.01
C LEU A 134 10.14 5.30 0.54
N HIS A 135 10.56 6.47 0.14
CA HIS A 135 10.81 6.75 -1.26
C HIS A 135 12.23 6.34 -1.66
N GLY A 136 12.35 5.65 -2.80
CA GLY A 136 13.62 5.36 -3.47
C GLY A 136 14.72 4.83 -2.55
N THR A 137 15.82 5.58 -2.44
CA THR A 137 17.00 5.23 -1.63
C THR A 137 16.68 4.94 -0.16
N SER A 138 15.64 5.58 0.39
CA SER A 138 15.25 5.39 1.79
C SER A 138 14.77 3.97 2.11
N SER A 139 14.42 3.19 1.09
CA SER A 139 14.01 1.79 1.22
C SER A 139 15.17 0.80 1.39
N VAL A 140 16.43 1.27 1.35
CA VAL A 140 17.62 0.41 1.40
C VAL A 140 17.71 -0.50 2.64
N ASN A 141 16.98 -0.14 3.69
CA ASN A 141 16.94 -0.93 4.92
C ASN A 141 15.92 -2.09 4.87
N ASP A 142 15.14 -2.18 3.80
CA ASP A 142 14.18 -3.27 3.59
C ASP A 142 14.77 -4.30 2.65
N THR A 143 14.66 -5.57 3.01
CA THR A 143 15.20 -6.69 2.23
C THR A 143 14.39 -6.95 0.96
N GLY A 144 15.07 -7.38 -0.12
CA GLY A 144 14.42 -7.92 -1.31
C GLY A 144 14.09 -6.93 -2.40
N GLY A 145 14.81 -5.80 -2.48
CA GLY A 145 14.83 -4.99 -3.68
C GLY A 145 13.89 -3.79 -3.70
N GLY A 146 13.97 -2.94 -2.72
CA GLY A 146 13.27 -1.65 -2.72
C GLY A 146 13.73 -0.67 -3.81
N LEU A 147 13.78 -1.11 -5.08
CA LEU A 147 14.14 -0.27 -6.22
C LEU A 147 13.19 0.92 -6.39
N GLY A 148 11.90 0.71 -6.10
CA GLY A 148 10.88 1.77 -6.15
C GLY A 148 10.71 2.47 -4.82
N GLY A 149 10.58 1.71 -3.76
CA GLY A 149 10.28 2.20 -2.42
C GLY A 149 9.74 1.11 -1.50
N SER A 150 9.33 1.49 -0.30
CA SER A 150 8.67 0.56 0.61
C SER A 150 7.50 1.17 1.38
N VAL A 151 6.53 0.32 1.72
CA VAL A 151 5.36 0.64 2.54
C VAL A 151 5.52 -0.08 3.88
N LYS A 152 5.55 0.67 4.96
CA LYS A 152 5.63 0.13 6.32
C LYS A 152 4.30 0.30 7.02
N LEU A 153 3.73 -0.82 7.41
CA LEU A 153 2.47 -0.90 8.13
C LEU A 153 2.74 -1.45 9.52
N SER A 154 2.15 -0.84 10.53
CA SER A 154 2.25 -1.35 11.89
C SER A 154 0.99 -1.11 12.69
N THR A 155 0.84 -1.92 13.73
CA THR A 155 -0.20 -1.83 14.73
C THR A 155 0.38 -1.35 16.04
N ARG A 156 -0.44 -0.69 16.87
CA ARG A 156 -0.06 -0.16 18.18
C ARG A 156 -0.78 -0.89 19.30
N PRO A 157 -0.12 -1.13 20.43
CA PRO A 157 -0.80 -1.57 21.64
C PRO A 157 -1.88 -0.59 22.07
N ALA A 158 -2.92 -1.09 22.74
CA ALA A 158 -3.93 -0.23 23.35
C ALA A 158 -3.27 0.66 24.42
N LYS A 159 -3.52 1.98 24.36
CA LYS A 159 -2.95 2.94 25.32
C LYS A 159 -3.77 3.09 26.59
N GLU A 160 -5.05 2.72 26.55
CA GLU A 160 -5.99 2.95 27.63
C GLU A 160 -5.96 1.82 28.63
N ASN A 161 -5.95 2.17 29.94
CA ASN A 161 -6.16 1.21 31.00
C ASN A 161 -7.65 0.85 31.11
N GLY A 162 -7.93 -0.44 31.32
CA GLY A 162 -9.28 -0.97 31.39
C GLY A 162 -9.78 -1.54 30.08
N PHE A 163 -11.07 -1.81 30.01
CA PHE A 163 -11.73 -2.36 28.85
C PHE A 163 -12.25 -1.25 27.92
N GLY A 164 -12.03 -1.40 26.62
CA GLY A 164 -12.56 -0.54 25.56
C GLY A 164 -13.27 -1.37 24.50
N MET A 165 -14.27 -0.76 23.85
CA MET A 165 -15.01 -1.34 22.74
C MET A 165 -15.35 -0.26 21.72
N GLN A 166 -15.23 -0.60 20.43
CA GLN A 166 -15.74 0.21 19.32
C GLN A 166 -16.43 -0.73 18.33
N TYR A 167 -17.65 -0.37 17.94
CA TYR A 167 -18.39 -1.04 16.88
C TYR A 167 -18.78 -0.03 15.81
N VAL A 168 -18.63 -0.40 14.54
CA VAL A 168 -19.06 0.42 13.40
C VAL A 168 -19.81 -0.45 12.42
N GLN A 169 -21.02 -0.01 12.03
CA GLN A 169 -21.83 -0.59 10.97
C GLN A 169 -21.87 0.36 9.80
N GLY A 170 -21.58 -0.14 8.60
CA GLY A 170 -21.69 0.55 7.32
C GLY A 170 -22.71 -0.10 6.39
N ILE A 171 -23.41 0.73 5.64
CA ILE A 171 -24.23 0.32 4.49
C ILE A 171 -23.89 1.22 3.30
N GLY A 172 -23.93 0.68 2.10
CA GLY A 172 -23.57 1.44 0.92
C GLY A 172 -24.33 1.04 -0.34
N SER A 173 -24.11 1.80 -1.39
CA SER A 173 -24.59 1.48 -2.73
C SER A 173 -24.19 0.06 -3.12
N PHE A 174 -24.92 -0.52 -4.07
CA PHE A 174 -24.67 -1.88 -4.58
C PHE A 174 -24.87 -2.97 -3.52
N ASN A 175 -25.78 -2.75 -2.55
CA ASN A 175 -26.05 -3.64 -1.42
C ASN A 175 -24.80 -4.01 -0.65
N THR A 176 -23.98 -3.01 -0.32
CA THR A 176 -22.76 -3.17 0.44
C THR A 176 -23.03 -3.11 1.94
N PHE A 177 -22.41 -4.04 2.68
CA PHE A 177 -22.43 -4.10 4.14
C PHE A 177 -20.99 -4.20 4.65
N ASP A 178 -20.64 -3.31 5.58
CA ASP A 178 -19.33 -3.26 6.22
C ASP A 178 -19.52 -3.26 7.73
N GLU A 179 -18.82 -4.11 8.45
CA GLU A 179 -18.84 -4.19 9.91
C GLU A 179 -17.43 -4.18 10.47
N PHE A 180 -17.26 -3.45 11.56
CA PHE A 180 -16.00 -3.42 12.31
C PHE A 180 -16.28 -3.52 13.80
N LEU A 181 -15.51 -4.39 14.47
CA LEU A 181 -15.47 -4.51 15.92
C LEU A 181 -14.04 -4.40 16.40
N ARG A 182 -13.80 -3.55 17.39
CA ARG A 182 -12.56 -3.50 18.16
C ARG A 182 -12.86 -3.67 19.63
N LEU A 183 -12.14 -4.59 20.27
CA LEU A 183 -12.12 -4.81 21.72
C LEU A 183 -10.71 -4.56 22.20
N THR A 184 -10.55 -3.82 23.27
CA THR A 184 -9.25 -3.54 23.89
C THR A 184 -9.29 -3.78 25.38
N TYR A 185 -8.17 -4.22 25.90
CA TYR A 185 -7.93 -4.29 27.35
C TYR A 185 -6.49 -3.85 27.63
N GLY A 186 -6.30 -3.03 28.64
CA GLY A 186 -4.97 -2.59 29.07
C GLY A 186 -4.87 -2.51 30.59
N ASP A 187 -3.72 -2.90 31.10
CA ASP A 187 -3.27 -2.65 32.46
C ASP A 187 -1.78 -2.29 32.46
N GLU A 188 -1.14 -2.28 33.62
CA GLU A 188 0.30 -1.94 33.77
C GLU A 188 1.21 -2.88 32.98
N HIS A 189 0.82 -4.14 32.77
CA HIS A 189 1.65 -5.16 32.15
C HIS A 189 1.08 -5.61 30.80
N TRP A 190 -0.24 -5.83 30.69
CA TRP A 190 -0.89 -6.38 29.52
C TRP A 190 -1.59 -5.31 28.68
N GLN A 191 -1.48 -5.46 27.38
CA GLN A 191 -2.22 -4.67 26.40
C GLN A 191 -2.73 -5.63 25.32
N LEU A 192 -4.05 -5.78 25.26
CA LEU A 192 -4.72 -6.68 24.34
C LEU A 192 -5.61 -5.89 23.38
N SER A 193 -5.65 -6.31 22.12
CA SER A 193 -6.54 -5.73 21.11
C SER A 193 -7.03 -6.82 20.17
N THR A 194 -8.34 -6.90 19.98
CA THR A 194 -9.00 -7.76 18.98
C THR A 194 -9.72 -6.86 18.02
N ARG A 195 -9.47 -7.01 16.71
CA ARG A 195 -10.16 -6.28 15.64
C ARG A 195 -10.73 -7.26 14.64
N ALA A 196 -11.99 -7.07 14.27
CA ALA A 196 -12.66 -7.86 13.25
C ALA A 196 -13.27 -6.92 12.20
N VAL A 197 -13.14 -7.27 10.92
CA VAL A 197 -13.82 -6.62 9.79
C VAL A 197 -14.58 -7.69 9.01
N LEU A 198 -15.83 -7.41 8.70
CA LEU A 198 -16.61 -8.14 7.72
C LEU A 198 -17.09 -7.14 6.65
N SER A 199 -16.84 -7.46 5.39
CA SER A 199 -17.31 -6.66 4.26
C SER A 199 -17.92 -7.56 3.19
N SER A 200 -19.07 -7.20 2.65
CA SER A 200 -19.73 -7.97 1.60
C SER A 200 -20.57 -7.10 0.68
N SER A 201 -20.61 -7.44 -0.60
CA SER A 201 -21.44 -6.77 -1.60
C SER A 201 -21.65 -7.67 -2.82
N PRO A 202 -22.82 -7.65 -3.47
CA PRO A 202 -23.00 -8.13 -4.85
C PRO A 202 -22.23 -7.27 -5.85
N ASN A 203 -21.98 -5.99 -5.54
CA ASN A 203 -21.18 -5.04 -6.31
C ASN A 203 -21.65 -4.88 -7.77
N GLU A 204 -22.97 -4.90 -7.98
CA GLU A 204 -23.65 -4.80 -9.27
C GLU A 204 -23.91 -3.34 -9.68
N TYR A 205 -22.88 -2.57 -9.95
CA TYR A 205 -23.04 -1.21 -10.45
C TYR A 205 -23.32 -1.17 -11.95
N LYS A 206 -23.95 -0.10 -12.42
CA LYS A 206 -24.16 0.19 -13.83
C LYS A 206 -22.97 0.94 -14.40
N TYR A 207 -22.62 0.64 -15.64
CA TYR A 207 -21.58 1.32 -16.39
C TYR A 207 -21.96 1.40 -17.87
N ARG A 208 -21.37 2.36 -18.59
CA ARG A 208 -21.52 2.44 -20.05
C ARG A 208 -20.41 1.60 -20.70
N ASN A 209 -20.81 0.57 -21.47
CA ASN A 209 -19.86 -0.28 -22.16
C ASN A 209 -19.38 0.38 -23.46
N ARG A 210 -18.19 0.98 -23.41
CA ARG A 210 -17.59 1.66 -24.56
C ARG A 210 -16.89 0.71 -25.54
N ASP A 211 -16.75 -0.55 -25.19
CA ASP A 211 -16.21 -1.60 -26.07
C ASP A 211 -17.28 -2.20 -27.00
N LYS A 212 -18.56 -1.90 -26.75
CA LYS A 212 -19.72 -2.41 -27.53
C LYS A 212 -20.51 -1.24 -28.11
N LYS A 213 -20.59 -1.16 -29.45
CA LYS A 213 -21.48 -0.23 -30.12
C LYS A 213 -22.76 -0.97 -30.61
N VAL A 214 -23.90 -0.42 -30.29
CA VAL A 214 -25.20 -0.90 -30.77
C VAL A 214 -25.68 0.02 -31.86
N ASN A 215 -25.98 -0.54 -33.03
CA ASN A 215 -26.55 0.19 -34.16
C ASN A 215 -28.06 0.20 -34.04
N VAL A 216 -28.66 1.33 -34.30
CA VAL A 216 -30.12 1.47 -34.48
C VAL A 216 -30.38 1.59 -35.97
N TYR A 217 -31.25 0.75 -36.49
CA TYR A 217 -31.58 0.68 -37.91
C TYR A 217 -32.98 1.26 -38.18
N ASP A 218 -33.17 1.84 -39.35
CA ASP A 218 -34.49 2.16 -39.89
C ASP A 218 -35.17 0.91 -40.50
N GLU A 219 -36.38 1.11 -41.09
CA GLU A 219 -37.12 0.04 -41.74
C GLU A 219 -36.40 -0.54 -42.97
N ASP A 220 -35.51 0.23 -43.58
CA ASP A 220 -34.68 -0.14 -44.71
C ASP A 220 -33.31 -0.71 -44.33
N MET A 221 -33.10 -1.02 -43.03
CA MET A 221 -31.86 -1.55 -42.50
C MET A 221 -30.65 -0.60 -42.59
N ASN A 222 -30.85 0.72 -42.76
CA ASN A 222 -29.79 1.71 -42.68
C ASN A 222 -29.55 2.08 -41.24
N ILE A 223 -28.27 2.32 -40.87
CA ILE A 223 -27.90 2.76 -39.52
C ILE A 223 -28.28 4.23 -39.34
N ILE A 224 -29.30 4.51 -38.54
CA ILE A 224 -29.76 5.86 -38.21
C ILE A 224 -29.07 6.46 -36.98
N SER A 225 -28.62 5.63 -36.06
CA SER A 225 -27.84 6.07 -34.88
C SER A 225 -27.00 4.93 -34.30
N GLN A 226 -26.04 5.32 -33.46
CA GLN A 226 -25.22 4.36 -32.72
C GLN A 226 -25.11 4.83 -31.27
N TYR A 227 -25.16 3.91 -30.33
CA TYR A 227 -24.94 4.23 -28.90
C TYR A 227 -24.15 3.14 -28.21
N TYR A 228 -23.58 3.52 -27.06
CA TYR A 228 -22.90 2.61 -26.11
C TYR A 228 -23.93 2.15 -25.07
N PRO A 229 -24.19 0.84 -24.92
CA PRO A 229 -25.20 0.34 -24.01
C PRO A 229 -24.77 0.55 -22.56
N VAL A 230 -25.76 0.75 -21.67
CA VAL A 230 -25.56 0.71 -20.23
C VAL A 230 -25.76 -0.73 -19.77
N GLU A 231 -24.72 -1.31 -19.19
CA GLU A 231 -24.70 -2.68 -18.69
C GLU A 231 -24.50 -2.70 -17.17
N ARG A 232 -24.68 -3.84 -16.54
CA ARG A 232 -24.37 -4.06 -15.13
C ARG A 232 -23.06 -4.83 -14.99
N ASN A 233 -22.28 -4.47 -13.96
CA ASN A 233 -21.15 -5.28 -13.57
C ASN A 233 -21.65 -6.65 -13.12
N ARG A 234 -21.31 -7.69 -13.88
CA ARG A 234 -21.62 -9.07 -13.56
C ARG A 234 -20.39 -9.71 -12.94
N SER A 235 -20.58 -10.58 -11.96
CA SER A 235 -19.45 -11.28 -11.31
C SER A 235 -18.46 -10.32 -10.61
N GLY A 236 -19.00 -9.44 -9.77
CA GLY A 236 -18.21 -8.53 -8.95
C GLY A 236 -18.40 -8.75 -7.45
N ALA A 237 -19.19 -9.76 -7.06
CA ALA A 237 -19.54 -10.02 -5.68
C ALA A 237 -18.32 -10.39 -4.83
N PHE A 238 -18.32 -9.94 -3.58
CA PHE A 238 -17.25 -10.28 -2.63
C PHE A 238 -17.76 -10.47 -1.21
N ARG A 239 -17.02 -11.24 -0.44
CA ARG A 239 -17.16 -11.39 1.00
C ARG A 239 -15.77 -11.53 1.61
N ASP A 240 -15.38 -10.55 2.41
CA ASP A 240 -14.09 -10.47 3.08
C ASP A 240 -14.27 -10.48 4.59
N PHE A 241 -13.54 -11.36 5.26
CA PHE A 241 -13.46 -11.42 6.71
C PHE A 241 -12.02 -11.33 7.16
N HIS A 242 -11.74 -10.43 8.10
CA HIS A 242 -10.43 -10.25 8.71
C HIS A 242 -10.55 -10.28 10.22
N LEU A 243 -9.61 -10.95 10.87
CA LEU A 243 -9.47 -10.97 12.32
C LEU A 243 -8.01 -10.67 12.68
N LEU A 244 -7.79 -9.65 13.48
CA LEU A 244 -6.49 -9.29 14.03
C LEU A 244 -6.54 -9.39 15.55
N GLN A 245 -5.69 -10.23 16.12
CA GLN A 245 -5.48 -10.37 17.56
C GLN A 245 -4.07 -9.90 17.90
N GLU A 246 -3.97 -9.02 18.89
CA GLU A 246 -2.72 -8.48 19.39
C GLU A 246 -2.63 -8.67 20.91
N ALA A 247 -1.48 -9.05 21.39
CA ALA A 247 -1.17 -9.17 22.80
C ALA A 247 0.25 -8.65 23.05
N TYR A 248 0.39 -7.74 23.99
CA TYR A 248 1.70 -7.22 24.44
C TYR A 248 1.81 -7.36 25.94
N TYR A 249 2.99 -7.77 26.39
CA TYR A 249 3.34 -7.88 27.80
C TYR A 249 4.59 -7.06 28.09
N ASN A 250 4.48 -6.11 29.00
CA ASN A 250 5.59 -5.26 29.48
C ASN A 250 6.07 -5.80 30.82
N THR A 251 7.36 -6.12 30.90
CA THR A 251 7.94 -6.70 32.15
C THR A 251 8.23 -5.67 33.23
N GLY A 252 8.10 -4.37 32.93
CA GLY A 252 8.50 -3.28 33.82
C GLY A 252 10.01 -2.96 33.81
N ASN A 253 10.86 -3.85 33.29
CA ASN A 253 12.33 -3.72 33.25
C ASN A 253 12.86 -3.26 31.87
N GLY A 254 12.03 -2.64 31.04
CA GLY A 254 12.38 -2.21 29.70
C GLY A 254 12.28 -3.32 28.62
N ASP A 255 11.71 -4.48 28.98
CA ASP A 255 11.41 -5.55 28.03
C ASP A 255 9.93 -5.54 27.65
N ARG A 256 9.64 -5.77 26.37
CA ARG A 256 8.30 -5.98 25.85
C ARG A 256 8.26 -7.23 24.99
N LEU A 257 7.30 -8.10 25.29
CA LEU A 257 6.91 -9.23 24.44
C LEU A 257 5.68 -8.84 23.64
N GLY A 258 5.65 -9.14 22.35
CA GLY A 258 4.52 -8.87 21.47
C GLY A 258 4.14 -10.13 20.69
N PHE A 259 2.84 -10.39 20.58
CA PHE A 259 2.29 -11.46 19.76
C PHE A 259 1.12 -10.93 18.95
N ASN A 260 1.22 -11.01 17.61
CA ASN A 260 0.22 -10.51 16.69
C ASN A 260 -0.17 -11.61 15.72
N ILE A 261 -1.47 -11.84 15.55
CA ILE A 261 -2.04 -12.80 14.60
C ILE A 261 -3.04 -12.06 13.72
N TRP A 262 -2.92 -12.19 12.40
CA TRP A 262 -3.86 -11.65 11.42
C TRP A 262 -4.35 -12.77 10.50
N TYR A 263 -5.64 -13.08 10.57
CA TYR A 263 -6.34 -14.02 9.71
C TYR A 263 -7.15 -13.26 8.66
N ILE A 264 -7.11 -13.75 7.42
CA ILE A 264 -7.83 -13.23 6.26
C ILE A 264 -8.58 -14.39 5.61
N ASN A 265 -9.86 -14.19 5.34
CA ASN A 265 -10.67 -15.07 4.50
C ASN A 265 -11.42 -14.19 3.49
N SER A 266 -11.05 -14.29 2.22
CA SER A 266 -11.61 -13.50 1.14
C SER A 266 -12.18 -14.42 0.06
N ASN A 267 -13.42 -14.17 -0.34
CA ASN A 267 -14.07 -14.85 -1.46
C ASN A 267 -14.62 -13.78 -2.40
N ARG A 268 -14.09 -13.72 -3.61
CA ARG A 268 -14.40 -12.68 -4.59
C ARG A 268 -14.67 -13.28 -5.95
N GLU A 269 -15.66 -12.71 -6.60
CA GLU A 269 -15.84 -12.86 -8.02
C GLU A 269 -14.98 -11.83 -8.76
N LEU A 270 -14.42 -12.22 -9.89
CA LEU A 270 -13.57 -11.36 -10.71
C LEU A 270 -14.32 -11.03 -12.00
N ALA A 271 -14.73 -9.78 -12.13
CA ALA A 271 -15.42 -9.33 -13.35
C ALA A 271 -14.58 -9.60 -14.60
N MET A 272 -15.22 -10.03 -15.66
CA MET A 272 -14.60 -10.19 -16.97
C MET A 272 -14.29 -8.83 -17.60
N LEU A 273 -13.36 -8.80 -18.55
CA LEU A 273 -13.17 -7.62 -19.38
C LEU A 273 -14.40 -7.40 -20.25
N THR A 274 -14.79 -6.15 -20.46
CA THR A 274 -16.00 -5.81 -21.26
C THR A 274 -15.90 -6.27 -22.71
N VAL A 275 -14.69 -6.41 -23.26
CA VAL A 275 -14.44 -6.98 -24.60
C VAL A 275 -14.72 -8.49 -24.68
N ASP A 276 -14.64 -9.21 -23.55
CA ASP A 276 -14.84 -10.65 -23.48
C ASP A 276 -16.31 -11.02 -23.21
N HIS A 277 -17.18 -10.04 -23.00
CA HIS A 277 -18.61 -10.22 -22.84
C HIS A 277 -19.22 -10.54 -24.20
N GLY A 278 -19.13 -11.80 -24.64
CA GLY A 278 -19.94 -12.31 -25.74
C GLY A 278 -21.42 -12.34 -25.33
N ASP A 279 -22.32 -12.27 -26.35
CA ASP A 279 -23.75 -12.14 -26.16
C ASP A 279 -24.30 -13.31 -25.40
N ASP A 280 -24.49 -13.79 -24.42
CA ASP A 280 -25.26 -14.86 -23.74
C ASP A 280 -24.48 -16.08 -23.18
N THR A 281 -23.18 -16.02 -23.00
CA THR A 281 -22.50 -17.12 -22.30
C THR A 281 -22.35 -16.81 -20.83
N ASP A 282 -22.88 -17.66 -19.95
CA ASP A 282 -22.67 -17.60 -18.51
C ASP A 282 -21.23 -17.99 -18.17
N PHE A 283 -20.69 -17.31 -17.17
CA PHE A 283 -19.37 -17.60 -16.63
C PHE A 283 -19.36 -17.51 -15.09
N ASP A 284 -18.45 -18.25 -14.44
CA ASP A 284 -18.16 -18.19 -13.01
C ASP A 284 -16.64 -17.98 -12.86
N ASN A 285 -16.24 -16.79 -12.45
CA ASN A 285 -14.84 -16.38 -12.32
C ASN A 285 -14.58 -15.97 -10.86
N ARG A 286 -13.95 -16.86 -10.08
CA ARG A 286 -13.92 -16.75 -8.64
C ARG A 286 -12.53 -17.00 -8.06
N GLN A 287 -12.15 -16.16 -7.10
CA GLN A 287 -10.95 -16.31 -6.29
C GLN A 287 -11.31 -16.45 -4.81
N ARG A 288 -10.70 -17.42 -4.14
CA ARG A 288 -10.73 -17.57 -2.68
C ARG A 288 -9.32 -17.46 -2.14
N GLU A 289 -9.18 -16.71 -1.07
CA GLU A 289 -7.92 -16.54 -0.35
C GLU A 289 -8.12 -16.81 1.13
N GLU A 290 -7.24 -17.63 1.71
CA GLU A 290 -7.11 -17.84 3.15
C GLU A 290 -5.67 -17.57 3.53
N THR A 291 -5.45 -16.57 4.38
CA THR A 291 -4.10 -16.19 4.80
C THR A 291 -4.04 -16.02 6.32
N LEU A 292 -3.07 -16.66 6.94
CA LEU A 292 -2.73 -16.48 8.35
C LEU A 292 -1.32 -15.89 8.44
N ARG A 293 -1.19 -14.76 9.13
CA ARG A 293 0.08 -14.12 9.44
C ARG A 293 0.25 -14.03 10.94
N ASN A 294 1.43 -14.37 11.45
CA ASN A 294 1.75 -14.14 12.85
C ASN A 294 3.16 -13.57 13.01
N VAL A 295 3.33 -12.73 14.02
CA VAL A 295 4.62 -12.16 14.43
C VAL A 295 4.74 -12.23 15.94
N LEU A 296 5.82 -12.81 16.40
CA LEU A 296 6.28 -12.78 17.78
C LEU A 296 7.45 -11.80 17.86
N SER A 297 7.45 -10.93 18.84
CA SER A 297 8.52 -9.96 19.04
C SER A 297 8.98 -9.91 20.50
N TRP A 298 10.25 -9.68 20.69
CA TRP A 298 10.85 -9.30 21.96
C TRP A 298 11.71 -8.07 21.75
N ASP A 299 11.35 -7.00 22.43
CA ASP A 299 12.01 -5.70 22.35
C ASP A 299 12.59 -5.34 23.70
N ARG A 300 13.83 -4.89 23.73
CA ARG A 300 14.53 -4.45 24.93
C ARG A 300 15.16 -3.09 24.75
N TRP A 301 14.96 -2.21 25.74
CA TRP A 301 15.53 -0.88 25.79
C TRP A 301 16.36 -0.71 27.05
N ARG A 302 17.60 -0.30 26.88
CA ARG A 302 18.49 0.09 27.97
C ARG A 302 19.33 1.27 27.50
N ASP A 303 19.32 2.38 28.27
CA ASP A 303 20.13 3.59 28.03
C ASP A 303 20.40 3.86 26.53
N ASN A 304 21.59 3.42 26.07
CA ASN A 304 22.08 3.62 24.70
C ASN A 304 21.96 2.40 23.79
N LEU A 305 21.41 1.28 24.28
CA LEU A 305 21.22 0.07 23.48
C LEU A 305 19.73 -0.25 23.33
N LYS A 306 19.31 -0.44 22.10
CA LYS A 306 18.00 -1.00 21.77
C LYS A 306 18.21 -2.27 20.96
N PHE A 307 17.46 -3.30 21.31
CA PHE A 307 17.55 -4.60 20.68
C PHE A 307 16.17 -5.17 20.45
N SER A 308 15.96 -5.79 19.29
CA SER A 308 14.70 -6.44 18.94
C SER A 308 14.95 -7.77 18.24
N ILE A 309 14.21 -8.79 18.68
CA ILE A 309 14.13 -10.10 18.01
C ILE A 309 12.70 -10.30 17.54
N LYS A 310 12.54 -10.71 16.30
CA LYS A 310 11.24 -11.06 15.75
C LYS A 310 11.28 -12.41 15.07
N GLY A 311 10.20 -13.17 15.20
CA GLY A 311 9.94 -14.39 14.46
C GLY A 311 8.53 -14.40 13.96
N GLY A 312 8.28 -15.02 12.81
CA GLY A 312 6.94 -15.04 12.26
C GLY A 312 6.73 -16.14 11.24
N TYR A 313 5.45 -16.34 10.93
CA TYR A 313 5.01 -17.34 9.96
C TYR A 313 3.84 -16.78 9.15
N ILE A 314 3.87 -17.02 7.84
CA ILE A 314 2.76 -16.76 6.94
C ILE A 314 2.35 -18.07 6.29
N HIS A 315 1.07 -18.40 6.38
CA HIS A 315 0.42 -19.41 5.55
C HIS A 315 -0.57 -18.71 4.64
N SER A 316 -0.47 -18.90 3.34
CA SER A 316 -1.43 -18.37 2.38
C SER A 316 -1.85 -19.47 1.41
N PHE A 317 -3.16 -19.59 1.24
CA PHE A 317 -3.80 -20.45 0.24
C PHE A 317 -4.65 -19.61 -0.67
N VAL A 318 -4.43 -19.71 -1.99
CA VAL A 318 -5.23 -19.04 -3.01
C VAL A 318 -5.77 -20.08 -3.97
N ALA A 319 -7.08 -20.05 -4.17
CA ALA A 319 -7.79 -20.87 -5.13
C ALA A 319 -8.45 -19.98 -6.17
N TYR A 320 -8.17 -20.24 -7.43
CA TYR A 320 -8.78 -19.55 -8.57
C TYR A 320 -9.50 -20.56 -9.45
N ASP A 321 -10.77 -20.30 -9.74
CA ASP A 321 -11.62 -21.10 -10.61
C ASP A 321 -12.25 -20.18 -11.67
N TYR A 322 -12.04 -20.50 -12.95
CA TYR A 322 -12.72 -19.89 -14.06
C TYR A 322 -13.49 -20.96 -14.85
N LYS A 323 -14.80 -20.78 -14.94
CA LYS A 323 -15.69 -21.63 -15.72
C LYS A 323 -16.41 -20.79 -16.75
N ARG A 324 -16.72 -21.38 -17.87
CA ARG A 324 -17.53 -20.78 -18.95
C ARG A 324 -18.55 -21.78 -19.45
N GLU A 325 -19.72 -21.31 -19.81
CA GLU A 325 -20.71 -22.11 -20.49
C GLU A 325 -20.20 -22.47 -21.90
N VAL A 326 -20.27 -23.76 -22.23
CA VAL A 326 -19.85 -24.32 -23.53
C VAL A 326 -21.00 -24.79 -24.37
N GLY A 327 -22.25 -24.47 -23.98
CA GLY A 327 -23.50 -24.79 -24.64
C GLY A 327 -24.43 -25.62 -23.76
N ASN A 328 -25.74 -25.48 -23.99
CA ASN A 328 -26.82 -26.20 -23.29
C ASN A 328 -26.77 -26.11 -21.76
N GLY A 329 -26.30 -24.99 -21.18
CA GLY A 329 -26.19 -24.79 -19.73
C GLY A 329 -25.03 -25.55 -19.09
N VAL A 330 -24.11 -26.15 -19.84
CA VAL A 330 -22.97 -26.90 -19.32
C VAL A 330 -21.81 -25.95 -19.03
N MET A 331 -21.45 -25.84 -17.74
CA MET A 331 -20.30 -25.04 -17.26
C MET A 331 -19.01 -25.87 -17.30
N ALA A 332 -18.09 -25.56 -18.21
CA ALA A 332 -16.77 -26.16 -18.29
C ALA A 332 -15.72 -25.38 -17.50
N HIS A 333 -14.84 -26.08 -16.79
CA HIS A 333 -13.67 -25.46 -16.15
C HIS A 333 -12.63 -25.06 -17.21
N MET A 334 -12.40 -23.76 -17.37
CA MET A 334 -11.37 -23.22 -18.25
C MET A 334 -10.03 -23.13 -17.53
N THR A 335 -10.06 -22.74 -16.24
CA THR A 335 -8.87 -22.65 -15.39
C THR A 335 -9.20 -23.10 -13.98
N ARG A 336 -8.30 -23.84 -13.36
CA ARG A 336 -8.40 -24.23 -11.95
C ARG A 336 -7.01 -24.21 -11.32
N SER A 337 -6.69 -23.09 -10.65
CA SER A 337 -5.40 -22.88 -10.02
C SER A 337 -5.50 -22.98 -8.51
N ARG A 338 -4.50 -23.58 -7.88
CA ARG A 338 -4.37 -23.70 -6.43
C ARG A 338 -2.93 -23.41 -6.06
N SER A 339 -2.71 -22.41 -5.21
CA SER A 339 -1.38 -22.09 -4.70
C SER A 339 -1.35 -22.12 -3.17
N LYS A 340 -0.26 -22.64 -2.63
CA LYS A 340 0.05 -22.64 -1.20
C LYS A 340 1.42 -22.02 -0.99
N VAL A 341 1.48 -21.07 -0.07
CA VAL A 341 2.72 -20.41 0.33
C VAL A 341 2.90 -20.53 1.82
N ASN A 342 4.03 -21.06 2.25
CA ASN A 342 4.46 -21.06 3.64
C ASN A 342 5.75 -20.27 3.73
N THR A 343 5.77 -19.24 4.57
CA THR A 343 6.94 -18.38 4.80
C THR A 343 7.29 -18.37 6.28
N PHE A 344 8.50 -18.75 6.61
CA PHE A 344 9.08 -18.58 7.94
C PHE A 344 9.99 -17.36 7.92
N TYR A 345 9.95 -16.58 8.98
CA TYR A 345 10.64 -15.32 9.11
C TYR A 345 11.35 -15.20 10.45
N SER A 346 12.55 -14.65 10.45
CA SER A 346 13.24 -14.21 11.65
C SER A 346 14.02 -12.92 11.37
N GLN A 347 14.11 -12.05 12.37
CA GLN A 347 14.83 -10.78 12.29
C GLN A 347 15.48 -10.44 13.63
N LEU A 348 16.67 -9.88 13.55
CA LEU A 348 17.42 -9.30 14.64
C LEU A 348 17.73 -7.85 14.30
N ASP A 349 17.41 -6.92 15.18
CA ASP A 349 17.69 -5.50 15.03
C ASP A 349 18.43 -5.01 16.28
N GLY A 350 19.52 -4.29 16.08
CA GLY A 350 20.28 -3.65 17.12
C GLY A 350 20.58 -2.19 16.79
N GLU A 351 20.46 -1.30 17.78
CA GLU A 351 20.86 0.10 17.69
C GLU A 351 21.68 0.47 18.91
N TYR A 352 22.80 1.12 18.66
CA TYR A 352 23.71 1.61 19.68
C TYR A 352 23.99 3.09 19.49
N TYR A 353 23.80 3.87 20.54
CA TYR A 353 23.96 5.31 20.54
C TYR A 353 25.25 5.69 21.34
N ILE A 354 26.08 6.58 20.79
CA ILE A 354 27.21 7.18 21.48
C ILE A 354 26.95 8.68 21.58
N GLY A 355 26.43 9.08 22.71
CA GLY A 355 25.94 10.44 22.94
C GLY A 355 24.88 10.81 21.88
N ASP A 356 24.79 12.09 21.53
CA ASP A 356 23.83 12.62 20.56
C ASP A 356 24.40 12.65 19.13
N LYS A 357 25.66 12.28 18.94
CA LYS A 357 26.37 12.47 17.65
C LYS A 357 26.49 11.23 16.80
N TRP A 358 26.51 10.04 17.40
CA TRP A 358 26.70 8.80 16.66
C TRP A 358 25.61 7.79 16.97
N MET A 359 25.18 7.10 15.94
CA MET A 359 24.31 5.95 16.04
C MET A 359 24.78 4.85 15.09
N PHE A 360 24.92 3.65 15.60
CA PHE A 360 25.22 2.46 14.83
C PHE A 360 24.02 1.52 14.82
N THR A 361 23.71 0.94 13.66
CA THR A 361 22.68 -0.07 13.57
C THR A 361 23.20 -1.35 12.89
N ALA A 362 22.69 -2.47 13.34
CA ALA A 362 22.89 -3.75 12.69
C ALA A 362 21.55 -4.47 12.57
N ASN A 363 21.23 -4.92 11.36
CA ASN A 363 20.00 -5.64 11.09
C ASN A 363 20.32 -6.94 10.36
N MET A 364 19.67 -8.03 10.74
CA MET A 364 19.75 -9.32 10.06
C MET A 364 18.34 -9.87 9.89
N SER A 365 18.00 -10.41 8.72
CA SER A 365 16.74 -11.08 8.51
C SER A 365 16.92 -12.33 7.68
N ALA A 366 16.09 -13.33 7.95
CA ALA A 366 16.04 -14.59 7.22
C ALA A 366 14.60 -14.94 6.90
N TYR A 367 14.37 -15.37 5.65
CA TYR A 367 13.11 -15.90 5.17
C TYR A 367 13.34 -17.29 4.58
N LYS A 368 12.41 -18.20 4.84
CA LYS A 368 12.32 -19.48 4.15
C LYS A 368 10.93 -19.61 3.54
N HIS A 369 10.87 -19.56 2.22
CA HIS A 369 9.63 -19.74 1.48
C HIS A 369 9.52 -21.19 1.00
N VAL A 370 8.34 -21.77 1.11
CA VAL A 370 7.97 -23.05 0.49
C VAL A 370 6.67 -22.80 -0.28
N VAL A 371 6.76 -22.92 -1.58
CA VAL A 371 5.65 -22.60 -2.50
C VAL A 371 5.26 -23.84 -3.28
N GLU A 372 3.96 -24.07 -3.39
CA GLU A 372 3.36 -25.06 -4.26
C GLU A 372 2.27 -24.39 -5.09
N SER A 373 2.42 -24.43 -6.42
CA SER A 373 1.42 -23.95 -7.38
C SER A 373 0.99 -25.12 -8.26
N LYS A 374 -0.33 -25.31 -8.42
CA LYS A 374 -0.91 -26.37 -9.25
C LYS A 374 -2.00 -25.77 -10.11
N ASP A 375 -1.81 -25.85 -11.40
CA ASP A 375 -2.80 -25.51 -12.40
C ASP A 375 -3.32 -26.79 -13.05
N LYS A 376 -4.61 -27.03 -12.85
CA LYS A 376 -5.36 -28.05 -13.58
C LYS A 376 -5.92 -27.43 -14.85
N ASN A 377 -5.06 -27.00 -15.73
CA ASN A 377 -5.46 -26.63 -17.09
C ASN A 377 -5.68 -27.91 -17.87
N ILE A 378 -6.89 -28.07 -18.28
CA ILE A 378 -7.45 -29.24 -18.89
C ILE A 378 -6.97 -29.28 -20.34
N LEU A 379 -5.85 -29.94 -20.56
CA LEU A 379 -5.67 -30.71 -21.78
C LEU A 379 -5.76 -32.17 -21.35
N GLU A 380 -7.00 -32.66 -21.24
CA GLU A 380 -7.23 -34.11 -21.29
C GLU A 380 -6.86 -34.59 -22.70
N GLN A 381 -5.59 -34.85 -22.94
CA GLN A 381 -5.19 -35.74 -24.01
C GLN A 381 -5.10 -37.15 -23.42
N ASN A 382 -5.98 -38.01 -23.86
CA ASN A 382 -5.99 -39.46 -23.60
C ASN A 382 -6.25 -39.90 -22.15
N GLY A 383 -7.16 -39.26 -21.40
CA GLY A 383 -7.63 -39.78 -20.11
C GLY A 383 -6.70 -39.50 -18.92
N ASP A 384 -5.50 -38.98 -19.11
CA ASP A 384 -4.59 -38.59 -18.05
C ASP A 384 -4.72 -37.08 -17.74
N LYS A 385 -5.13 -36.75 -16.51
CA LYS A 385 -5.21 -35.37 -16.00
C LYS A 385 -3.81 -34.82 -15.78
N ALA A 386 -3.24 -34.15 -16.75
CA ALA A 386 -1.97 -33.47 -16.58
C ALA A 386 -2.13 -32.30 -15.58
N VAL A 387 -1.55 -32.42 -14.39
CA VAL A 387 -1.42 -31.34 -13.41
C VAL A 387 -0.15 -30.58 -13.75
N VAL A 388 -0.29 -29.35 -14.22
CA VAL A 388 0.84 -28.44 -14.46
C VAL A 388 1.08 -27.62 -13.21
N GLY A 389 2.33 -27.48 -12.79
CA GLY A 389 2.65 -26.67 -11.63
C GLY A 389 4.08 -26.87 -11.14
N TYR A 390 4.41 -26.19 -10.05
CA TYR A 390 5.72 -26.34 -9.43
C TYR A 390 5.62 -26.40 -7.90
N ARG A 391 6.63 -27.04 -7.27
CA ARG A 391 6.88 -26.94 -5.84
C ARG A 391 8.35 -26.58 -5.64
N LYS A 392 8.58 -25.41 -5.03
CA LYS A 392 9.93 -24.87 -4.84
C LYS A 392 10.08 -24.26 -3.46
N GLY A 393 11.28 -24.35 -2.90
CA GLY A 393 11.70 -23.65 -1.69
C GLY A 393 12.78 -22.64 -2.02
N ARG A 394 12.77 -21.50 -1.34
CA ARG A 394 13.83 -20.47 -1.43
C ARG A 394 14.14 -19.93 -0.04
N VAL A 395 15.43 -19.86 0.28
CA VAL A 395 15.94 -19.17 1.47
C VAL A 395 16.42 -17.80 1.02
N GLU A 396 16.09 -16.76 1.80
CA GLU A 396 16.54 -15.41 1.58
C GLU A 396 17.16 -14.90 2.88
N LEU A 397 18.37 -14.37 2.79
CA LEU A 397 19.07 -13.76 3.91
C LEU A 397 19.40 -12.32 3.57
N SER A 398 19.36 -11.44 4.54
CA SER A 398 19.84 -10.08 4.40
C SER A 398 20.54 -9.65 5.67
N GLY A 399 21.68 -9.01 5.53
CA GLY A 399 22.41 -8.35 6.60
C GLY A 399 22.71 -6.91 6.22
N SER A 400 22.53 -5.97 7.15
CA SER A 400 22.94 -4.58 6.95
C SER A 400 23.54 -3.99 8.21
N VAL A 401 24.52 -3.11 8.02
CA VAL A 401 25.09 -2.27 9.07
C VAL A 401 25.02 -0.82 8.63
N SER A 402 24.81 0.08 9.58
CA SER A 402 24.86 1.50 9.30
C SER A 402 25.58 2.29 10.38
N ALA A 403 26.22 3.37 9.97
CA ALA A 403 26.77 4.39 10.85
C ALA A 403 26.14 5.73 10.50
N LYS A 404 25.57 6.39 11.49
CA LYS A 404 24.98 7.72 11.36
C LYS A 404 25.78 8.67 12.22
N TRP A 405 26.11 9.80 11.65
CA TRP A 405 26.93 10.81 12.27
C TRP A 405 26.29 12.19 12.12
N ARG A 406 26.13 12.87 13.23
CA ARG A 406 25.80 14.28 13.30
C ARG A 406 27.08 15.08 13.51
N LEU A 407 27.64 15.60 12.42
CA LEU A 407 28.91 16.33 12.45
C LEU A 407 28.78 17.63 13.24
N ALA A 408 27.67 18.33 13.02
CA ALA A 408 27.25 19.52 13.74
C ALA A 408 25.73 19.52 13.84
N GLU A 409 25.14 20.48 14.55
CA GLU A 409 23.67 20.62 14.55
C GLU A 409 23.09 20.80 13.14
N LEU A 410 23.90 21.33 12.23
CA LEU A 410 23.53 21.67 10.86
C LEU A 410 23.74 20.54 9.84
N LEU A 411 24.62 19.56 10.09
CA LEU A 411 24.98 18.52 9.10
C LEU A 411 24.88 17.12 9.69
N GLY A 412 24.15 16.26 9.00
CA GLY A 412 24.05 14.83 9.29
C GLY A 412 24.46 13.96 8.10
N MET A 413 25.12 12.84 8.37
CA MET A 413 25.50 11.85 7.36
C MET A 413 25.13 10.45 7.85
N SER A 414 24.77 9.57 6.92
CA SER A 414 24.51 8.14 7.21
C SER A 414 25.06 7.28 6.08
N LEU A 415 25.88 6.31 6.42
CA LEU A 415 26.36 5.28 5.52
C LEU A 415 25.69 3.95 5.88
N VAL A 416 25.13 3.26 4.89
CA VAL A 416 24.55 1.92 5.05
C VAL A 416 25.25 0.98 4.09
N LEU A 417 25.64 -0.19 4.58
CA LEU A 417 26.16 -1.28 3.80
C LEU A 417 25.24 -2.50 4.02
N ARG A 418 24.76 -3.11 2.94
CA ARG A 418 23.88 -4.27 2.98
C ARG A 418 24.37 -5.34 2.03
N GLU A 419 24.09 -6.59 2.33
CA GLU A 419 24.27 -7.73 1.47
C GLU A 419 23.08 -8.67 1.58
N GLU A 420 22.69 -9.29 0.47
CA GLU A 420 21.52 -10.17 0.37
C GLU A 420 21.86 -11.46 -0.37
N MET A 421 21.17 -12.53 0.06
CA MET A 421 21.20 -13.83 -0.59
C MET A 421 19.79 -14.29 -0.93
N PHE A 422 19.57 -14.74 -2.15
CA PHE A 422 18.32 -15.36 -2.60
C PHE A 422 18.63 -16.74 -3.18
N GLY A 423 18.22 -17.80 -2.48
CA GLY A 423 18.62 -19.15 -2.80
C GLY A 423 20.13 -19.33 -2.66
N THR A 424 20.86 -19.45 -3.77
CA THR A 424 22.32 -19.55 -3.81
C THR A 424 22.99 -18.30 -4.37
N SER A 425 22.20 -17.30 -4.78
CA SER A 425 22.72 -16.09 -5.44
C SER A 425 22.89 -14.95 -4.44
N TRP A 426 24.12 -14.44 -4.32
CA TRP A 426 24.44 -13.29 -3.50
C TRP A 426 24.43 -11.99 -4.30
N THR A 427 24.07 -10.89 -3.64
CA THR A 427 24.32 -9.55 -4.19
C THR A 427 25.79 -9.17 -3.96
N PRO A 428 26.37 -8.29 -4.77
CA PRO A 428 27.48 -7.46 -4.30
C PRO A 428 27.03 -6.61 -3.10
N ILE A 429 27.98 -6.06 -2.35
CA ILE A 429 27.68 -5.10 -1.29
C ILE A 429 26.84 -3.97 -1.86
N ILE A 430 25.74 -3.67 -1.20
CA ILE A 430 24.76 -2.65 -1.54
C ILE A 430 25.05 -1.41 -0.69
N PRO A 431 25.73 -0.39 -1.24
CA PRO A 431 26.01 0.84 -0.52
C PRO A 431 24.82 1.81 -0.61
N ALA A 432 24.61 2.58 0.47
CA ALA A 432 23.76 3.76 0.44
C ALA A 432 24.35 4.86 1.31
N LEU A 433 24.40 6.06 0.78
CA LEU A 433 24.84 7.27 1.46
C LEU A 433 23.69 8.26 1.54
N PHE A 434 23.52 8.83 2.73
CA PHE A 434 22.51 9.86 3.02
C PHE A 434 23.19 11.05 3.64
N VAL A 435 22.78 12.23 3.21
CA VAL A 435 23.26 13.52 3.76
C VAL A 435 22.03 14.40 3.98
N ASP A 436 22.04 15.13 5.06
CA ASP A 436 21.13 16.24 5.26
C ASP A 436 21.86 17.46 5.84
N ALA A 437 21.44 18.64 5.41
CA ALA A 437 22.00 19.89 5.87
C ALA A 437 20.88 20.89 6.18
N VAL A 438 20.95 21.54 7.34
CA VAL A 438 20.06 22.64 7.68
C VAL A 438 20.51 23.88 6.94
N VAL A 439 19.69 24.34 6.00
CA VAL A 439 19.96 25.55 5.20
C VAL A 439 19.47 26.79 5.94
N SER A 440 18.34 26.67 6.67
CA SER A 440 17.78 27.76 7.47
C SER A 440 17.05 27.21 8.68
N GLU A 441 17.44 27.66 9.86
CA GLU A 441 16.76 27.29 11.11
C GLU A 441 15.41 27.98 11.25
N ARG A 442 15.28 29.24 10.83
CA ARG A 442 14.03 30.00 10.93
C ARG A 442 12.88 29.40 10.13
N GLY A 443 13.17 28.88 8.92
CA GLY A 443 12.18 28.22 8.04
C GLY A 443 12.24 26.70 8.17
N ASN A 444 13.04 26.15 9.10
CA ASN A 444 13.34 24.73 9.18
C ASN A 444 13.59 24.09 7.80
N ILE A 445 14.38 24.80 6.97
CA ILE A 445 14.69 24.36 5.62
C ILE A 445 15.87 23.40 5.70
N ILE A 446 15.62 22.15 5.30
CA ILE A 446 16.60 21.09 5.34
C ILE A 446 16.79 20.56 3.91
N PHE A 447 18.00 20.65 3.41
CA PHE A 447 18.42 19.96 2.20
C PHE A 447 18.69 18.49 2.54
N LYS A 448 18.20 17.55 1.72
CA LYS A 448 18.45 16.12 1.85
C LYS A 448 18.94 15.59 0.50
N ALA A 449 19.98 14.77 0.53
CA ALA A 449 20.43 14.05 -0.66
C ALA A 449 20.82 12.62 -0.29
N SER A 450 20.59 11.70 -1.21
CA SER A 450 20.97 10.30 -1.03
C SER A 450 21.25 9.59 -2.34
N VAL A 451 22.08 8.57 -2.27
CA VAL A 451 22.39 7.66 -3.38
C VAL A 451 22.42 6.24 -2.85
N SER A 452 21.83 5.30 -3.59
CA SER A 452 21.93 3.87 -3.27
C SER A 452 21.96 3.02 -4.52
N ARG A 453 22.56 1.84 -4.39
CA ARG A 453 22.39 0.75 -5.33
C ARG A 453 21.41 -0.26 -4.75
N ASN A 454 20.50 -0.79 -5.56
CA ASN A 454 19.56 -1.82 -5.14
C ASN A 454 19.47 -2.93 -6.19
N PHE A 455 19.02 -4.11 -5.74
CA PHE A 455 18.80 -5.28 -6.58
C PHE A 455 17.39 -5.81 -6.34
N ARG A 456 16.83 -6.46 -7.38
CA ARG A 456 15.64 -7.28 -7.24
C ARG A 456 15.90 -8.64 -7.89
N PHE A 457 15.60 -9.69 -7.15
CA PHE A 457 15.67 -11.06 -7.66
C PHE A 457 14.35 -11.44 -8.34
N PRO A 458 14.40 -12.29 -9.38
CA PRO A 458 13.21 -12.85 -10.00
C PRO A 458 12.31 -13.52 -8.95
N THR A 459 11.01 -13.39 -9.12
CA THR A 459 10.01 -14.07 -8.28
C THR A 459 9.98 -15.58 -8.58
N LEU A 460 9.28 -16.35 -7.75
CA LEU A 460 9.19 -17.78 -8.02
C LEU A 460 8.34 -18.08 -9.25
N ASN A 461 7.37 -17.24 -9.60
CA ASN A 461 6.64 -17.36 -10.87
C ASN A 461 7.49 -16.95 -12.05
N ASP A 462 8.31 -15.89 -11.94
CA ASP A 462 9.25 -15.52 -13.01
C ASP A 462 10.15 -16.70 -13.39
N LEU A 463 10.60 -17.49 -12.40
CA LEU A 463 11.50 -18.61 -12.62
C LEU A 463 10.81 -19.91 -13.00
N TYR A 464 9.64 -20.22 -12.41
CA TYR A 464 9.12 -21.60 -12.41
C TYR A 464 7.65 -21.73 -12.82
N PHE A 465 6.96 -20.64 -13.18
CA PHE A 465 5.57 -20.74 -13.66
C PHE A 465 5.47 -21.59 -14.94
N LEU A 466 4.46 -22.45 -15.01
CA LEU A 466 4.25 -23.30 -16.18
C LEU A 466 2.87 -23.06 -16.80
N PRO A 467 2.80 -22.88 -18.13
CA PRO A 467 3.92 -22.69 -19.05
C PRO A 467 4.47 -21.27 -18.99
N GLY A 468 5.78 -21.08 -19.13
CA GLY A 468 6.33 -19.75 -19.38
C GLY A 468 7.42 -19.24 -18.45
N GLY A 469 7.59 -19.78 -17.23
CA GLY A 469 8.69 -19.35 -16.35
C GLY A 469 10.07 -19.55 -16.98
N ASN A 470 10.99 -18.65 -16.65
CA ASN A 470 12.35 -18.64 -17.21
C ASN A 470 13.41 -18.73 -16.08
N PRO A 471 14.02 -19.92 -15.87
CA PRO A 471 15.04 -20.11 -14.83
C PRO A 471 16.34 -19.33 -15.05
N ASP A 472 16.60 -18.87 -16.28
CA ASP A 472 17.85 -18.19 -16.67
C ASP A 472 17.79 -16.67 -16.42
N LEU A 473 16.73 -16.17 -15.82
CA LEU A 473 16.59 -14.74 -15.51
C LEU A 473 17.70 -14.24 -14.58
N LYS A 474 18.24 -13.11 -14.94
CA LYS A 474 19.18 -12.34 -14.11
C LYS A 474 18.43 -11.51 -13.07
N LYS A 475 19.11 -11.16 -11.99
CA LYS A 475 18.63 -10.16 -11.04
C LYS A 475 18.67 -8.77 -11.67
N GLU A 476 17.63 -7.98 -11.46
CA GLU A 476 17.59 -6.56 -11.80
C GLU A 476 18.55 -5.80 -10.87
N SER A 477 19.16 -4.74 -11.38
CA SER A 477 20.02 -3.87 -10.57
C SER A 477 19.83 -2.40 -10.95
N GLY A 478 19.80 -1.52 -9.96
CA GLY A 478 19.61 -0.10 -10.22
C GLY A 478 20.38 0.80 -9.27
N TRP A 479 20.78 1.96 -9.77
CA TRP A 479 21.21 3.10 -8.98
C TRP A 479 20.06 4.08 -8.86
N THR A 480 19.84 4.56 -7.64
CA THR A 480 18.82 5.58 -7.36
C THR A 480 19.49 6.76 -6.68
N TYR A 481 19.15 7.95 -7.14
CA TYR A 481 19.63 9.25 -6.64
C TYR A 481 18.41 10.06 -6.20
N ASP A 482 18.52 10.71 -5.05
CA ASP A 482 17.49 11.60 -4.52
C ASP A 482 18.12 12.89 -4.05
N ALA A 483 17.49 14.02 -4.33
CA ALA A 483 17.86 15.31 -3.78
C ALA A 483 16.60 16.17 -3.58
N GLY A 484 16.52 16.90 -2.46
CA GLY A 484 15.34 17.73 -2.23
C GLY A 484 15.44 18.58 -0.99
N PHE A 485 14.38 19.33 -0.77
CA PHE A 485 14.22 20.20 0.37
C PHE A 485 12.96 19.83 1.15
N SER A 486 13.08 19.82 2.46
CA SER A 486 11.93 19.82 3.37
C SER A 486 11.92 21.14 4.12
N PHE A 487 10.73 21.67 4.37
CA PHE A 487 10.55 22.94 5.06
C PHE A 487 9.34 22.87 5.98
N GLY A 488 9.34 23.71 7.02
CA GLY A 488 8.23 23.76 7.94
C GLY A 488 8.22 25.06 8.73
N VAL A 489 7.02 25.62 8.88
CA VAL A 489 6.77 26.79 9.70
C VAL A 489 5.56 26.52 10.58
N ALA A 490 5.67 26.81 11.86
CA ALA A 490 4.57 26.75 12.81
C ALA A 490 4.52 28.05 13.62
N LYS A 491 3.32 28.57 13.89
CA LYS A 491 3.09 29.79 14.68
C LYS A 491 1.96 29.55 15.68
N ASP A 492 2.27 29.67 16.95
CA ASP A 492 1.33 29.78 18.08
C ASP A 492 0.21 28.71 18.12
N ARG A 493 0.44 27.48 17.66
CA ARG A 493 -0.57 26.42 17.49
C ARG A 493 -1.76 26.81 16.60
N ILE A 494 -1.73 27.99 15.96
CA ILE A 494 -2.79 28.50 15.09
C ILE A 494 -2.53 28.10 13.66
N PHE A 495 -1.27 28.07 13.25
CA PHE A 495 -0.84 27.82 11.89
C PHE A 495 0.34 26.86 11.87
N SER A 496 0.28 25.88 11.01
CA SER A 496 1.40 24.99 10.72
C SER A 496 1.39 24.67 9.23
N PHE A 497 2.54 24.81 8.60
CA PHE A 497 2.76 24.39 7.23
C PHE A 497 4.05 23.58 7.15
N THR A 498 3.98 22.38 6.60
CA THR A 498 5.14 21.55 6.30
C THR A 498 5.09 21.09 4.85
N GLY A 499 6.23 20.97 4.22
CA GLY A 499 6.29 20.50 2.85
C GLY A 499 7.63 19.95 2.46
N SER A 500 7.66 19.31 1.32
CA SER A 500 8.92 18.88 0.68
C SER A 500 8.78 18.89 -0.85
N ILE A 501 9.91 19.12 -1.49
CA ILE A 501 10.08 18.99 -2.94
C ILE A 501 11.31 18.13 -3.15
N ASN A 502 11.17 17.05 -3.88
CA ASN A 502 12.22 16.05 -4.09
C ASN A 502 12.36 15.74 -5.58
N TRP A 503 13.56 15.85 -6.10
CA TRP A 503 13.96 15.26 -7.37
C TRP A 503 14.46 13.85 -7.13
N PHE A 504 14.18 12.95 -8.06
CA PHE A 504 14.69 11.59 -8.05
C PHE A 504 15.12 11.16 -9.46
N GLU A 505 16.07 10.26 -9.52
CA GLU A 505 16.48 9.57 -10.74
C GLU A 505 16.82 8.12 -10.39
N SER A 506 16.34 7.18 -11.20
CA SER A 506 16.62 5.75 -11.08
C SER A 506 16.93 5.14 -12.43
N ARG A 507 18.04 4.42 -12.53
CA ARG A 507 18.46 3.67 -13.72
C ARG A 507 18.53 2.21 -13.38
N ILE A 508 17.62 1.42 -13.94
CA ILE A 508 17.44 0.01 -13.63
C ILE A 508 17.79 -0.81 -14.88
N LYS A 509 18.72 -1.73 -14.72
CA LYS A 509 19.19 -2.67 -15.76
C LYS A 509 18.57 -4.04 -15.56
N ASP A 510 18.51 -4.80 -16.67
CA ASP A 510 17.99 -6.16 -16.71
C ASP A 510 16.54 -6.25 -16.19
N TRP A 511 15.68 -5.26 -16.50
CA TRP A 511 14.29 -5.22 -16.06
C TRP A 511 13.51 -6.43 -16.56
N ILE A 512 12.82 -7.12 -15.66
CA ILE A 512 12.02 -8.30 -15.97
C ILE A 512 10.62 -7.88 -16.40
N ILE A 513 10.22 -8.32 -17.58
CA ILE A 513 8.88 -8.11 -18.13
C ILE A 513 8.32 -9.40 -18.73
N TRP A 514 7.02 -9.63 -18.54
CA TRP A 514 6.31 -10.75 -19.14
C TRP A 514 5.83 -10.38 -20.55
N LEU A 515 6.18 -11.17 -21.54
CA LEU A 515 5.90 -10.92 -22.94
C LEU A 515 5.23 -12.12 -23.62
N PRO A 516 4.36 -11.86 -24.61
CA PRO A 516 3.77 -12.93 -25.39
C PRO A 516 4.85 -13.65 -26.21
N THR A 517 4.78 -14.96 -26.23
CA THR A 517 5.64 -15.81 -27.07
C THR A 517 4.90 -16.23 -28.34
N THR A 518 5.64 -16.69 -29.35
CA THR A 518 5.06 -17.28 -30.58
C THR A 518 4.26 -18.56 -30.31
N LYS A 519 4.40 -19.15 -29.10
CA LYS A 519 3.69 -20.36 -28.67
C LYS A 519 2.35 -20.07 -27.98
N GLY A 520 1.91 -18.81 -27.93
CA GLY A 520 0.61 -18.41 -27.38
C GLY A 520 0.54 -18.30 -25.85
N PHE A 521 1.67 -18.27 -25.15
CA PHE A 521 1.73 -17.98 -23.72
C PHE A 521 2.73 -16.84 -23.43
N PHE A 522 2.63 -16.24 -22.24
CA PHE A 522 3.56 -15.21 -21.77
C PHE A 522 4.76 -15.84 -21.08
N SER A 523 5.97 -15.26 -21.30
CA SER A 523 7.20 -15.66 -20.62
C SER A 523 7.95 -14.41 -20.16
N PRO A 524 8.58 -14.43 -18.97
CA PRO A 524 9.39 -13.32 -18.49
C PRO A 524 10.79 -13.35 -19.10
N ASP A 525 11.32 -12.18 -19.38
CA ASP A 525 12.67 -12.01 -19.89
C ASP A 525 13.30 -10.71 -19.34
N ASN A 526 14.63 -10.64 -19.27
CA ASN A 526 15.40 -9.44 -18.94
C ASN A 526 15.66 -8.64 -20.21
N ILE A 527 14.84 -7.67 -20.51
CA ILE A 527 14.89 -7.08 -21.85
C ILE A 527 15.11 -5.59 -21.87
N ASN A 528 14.76 -4.92 -20.81
CA ASN A 528 14.71 -3.47 -20.82
C ASN A 528 15.68 -2.89 -19.78
N ASP A 529 16.36 -1.83 -20.17
CA ASP A 529 16.90 -0.87 -19.23
C ASP A 529 15.87 0.25 -19.08
N VAL A 530 15.56 0.62 -17.85
CA VAL A 530 14.54 1.63 -17.53
C VAL A 530 15.20 2.83 -16.87
N HIS A 531 14.88 4.02 -17.39
CA HIS A 531 15.24 5.29 -16.79
C HIS A 531 13.96 5.97 -16.26
N ALA A 532 13.80 5.97 -14.94
CA ALA A 532 12.73 6.66 -14.25
C ALA A 532 13.30 7.88 -13.52
N TYR A 533 12.68 9.03 -13.70
CA TYR A 533 13.11 10.29 -13.07
C TYR A 533 11.91 11.19 -12.83
N GLY A 534 12.11 12.26 -12.06
CA GLY A 534 11.01 13.20 -11.88
C GLY A 534 11.10 14.05 -10.62
N ILE A 535 9.96 14.65 -10.30
CA ILE A 535 9.79 15.53 -9.14
C ILE A 535 8.55 15.09 -8.36
N GLU A 536 8.72 14.96 -7.05
CA GLU A 536 7.63 14.76 -6.10
C GLU A 536 7.54 15.97 -5.17
N ALA A 537 6.33 16.48 -4.96
CA ALA A 537 6.06 17.53 -3.99
C ALA A 537 4.93 17.11 -3.06
N GLN A 538 5.05 17.44 -1.78
CA GLN A 538 4.00 17.26 -0.80
C GLN A 538 3.90 18.48 0.12
N GLY A 539 2.69 18.76 0.59
CA GLY A 539 2.45 19.86 1.50
C GLY A 539 1.31 19.54 2.48
N ASN A 540 1.49 19.90 3.74
CA ASN A 540 0.51 19.78 4.80
C ASN A 540 0.30 21.15 5.43
N LEU A 541 -0.94 21.63 5.42
CA LEU A 541 -1.36 22.87 6.04
C LEU A 541 -2.35 22.55 7.15
N SER A 542 -2.16 23.13 8.32
CA SER A 542 -3.14 23.11 9.42
C SER A 542 -3.34 24.53 9.93
N VAL A 543 -4.59 24.96 10.00
CA VAL A 543 -4.97 26.30 10.47
C VAL A 543 -6.12 26.20 11.45
N VAL A 544 -5.99 26.87 12.59
CA VAL A 544 -7.08 27.09 13.53
C VAL A 544 -7.65 28.48 13.28
N LEU A 545 -8.89 28.51 12.84
CA LEU A 545 -9.64 29.73 12.54
C LEU A 545 -10.51 30.14 13.76
N PRO A 546 -11.06 31.36 13.80
CA PRO A 546 -12.00 31.76 14.82
C PRO A 546 -13.17 30.78 14.97
N TYR A 547 -13.80 30.74 16.15
CA TYR A 547 -14.96 29.89 16.50
C TYR A 547 -14.65 28.39 16.52
N ASP A 548 -13.40 27.98 16.85
CA ASP A 548 -12.94 26.59 16.89
C ASP A 548 -13.03 25.85 15.53
N LEU A 549 -13.03 26.62 14.45
CA LEU A 549 -12.98 26.04 13.11
C LEU A 549 -11.53 25.65 12.77
N ARG A 550 -11.32 24.39 12.37
CA ARG A 550 -9.99 23.87 12.03
C ARG A 550 -9.97 23.38 10.60
N LEU A 551 -9.00 23.87 9.84
CA LEU A 551 -8.76 23.49 8.45
C LEU A 551 -7.45 22.73 8.38
N GLY A 552 -7.51 21.50 7.86
CA GLY A 552 -6.35 20.70 7.46
C GLY A 552 -6.36 20.48 5.95
N VAL A 553 -5.25 20.65 5.28
CA VAL A 553 -5.11 20.36 3.85
C VAL A 553 -3.82 19.59 3.63
N ASN A 554 -3.92 18.43 2.99
CA ASN A 554 -2.78 17.65 2.50
C ASN A 554 -2.83 17.64 0.97
N GLY A 555 -1.70 17.95 0.33
CA GLY A 555 -1.57 17.93 -1.13
C GLY A 555 -0.31 17.19 -1.55
N ASN A 556 -0.42 16.40 -2.61
CA ASN A 556 0.69 15.64 -3.20
C ASN A 556 0.67 15.80 -4.72
N PHE A 557 1.85 15.87 -5.30
CA PHE A 557 2.07 15.94 -6.74
C PHE A 557 3.28 15.08 -7.12
N SER A 558 3.20 14.40 -8.25
CA SER A 558 4.32 13.68 -8.85
C SER A 558 4.32 13.85 -10.36
N TRP A 559 5.48 14.17 -10.90
CA TRP A 559 5.81 14.04 -12.31
C TRP A 559 6.84 12.94 -12.45
N THR A 560 6.52 11.87 -13.21
CA THR A 560 7.26 10.60 -13.18
C THR A 560 7.37 9.98 -14.57
N PRO A 561 8.18 10.54 -15.47
CA PRO A 561 8.59 9.83 -16.66
C PRO A 561 9.33 8.55 -16.31
N SER A 562 8.94 7.44 -16.93
CA SER A 562 9.56 6.11 -16.76
C SER A 562 9.71 5.46 -18.14
N ILE A 563 10.90 5.54 -18.70
CA ILE A 563 11.16 5.33 -20.12
C ILE A 563 12.01 4.08 -20.31
N ASN A 564 11.61 3.24 -21.28
CA ASN A 564 12.46 2.16 -21.76
C ASN A 564 13.64 2.76 -22.55
N VAL A 565 14.86 2.57 -22.05
CA VAL A 565 16.13 3.02 -22.68
C VAL A 565 17.02 1.86 -23.11
N GLY A 566 16.46 0.64 -23.10
CA GLY A 566 17.14 -0.56 -23.58
C GLY A 566 17.32 -0.59 -25.09
N GLU A 567 18.04 -1.59 -25.59
CA GLU A 567 18.19 -1.80 -27.01
C GLU A 567 16.95 -2.42 -27.65
N PRO A 568 16.61 -2.09 -28.92
CA PRO A 568 15.49 -2.72 -29.60
C PRO A 568 15.77 -4.21 -29.83
N ARG A 569 14.80 -5.06 -29.46
CA ARG A 569 14.92 -6.53 -29.60
C ARG A 569 14.85 -7.01 -31.04
N THR A 570 14.06 -6.31 -31.82
CA THR A 570 13.88 -6.53 -33.26
C THR A 570 13.78 -5.20 -33.96
N PRO A 571 14.03 -5.16 -35.26
CA PRO A 571 13.82 -3.90 -36.03
C PRO A 571 12.39 -3.34 -35.95
N ALA A 572 11.41 -4.16 -35.56
CA ALA A 572 10.02 -3.76 -35.38
C ALA A 572 9.68 -3.33 -33.95
N ASP A 573 10.62 -3.39 -33.01
CA ASP A 573 10.41 -3.00 -31.60
C ASP A 573 10.28 -1.47 -31.51
N LYS A 574 9.08 -1.00 -31.20
CA LYS A 574 8.74 0.42 -31.03
C LYS A 574 8.71 0.85 -29.55
N SER A 575 9.16 0.02 -28.62
CA SER A 575 9.07 0.29 -27.19
C SER A 575 10.20 1.18 -26.67
N VAL A 576 11.31 1.30 -27.39
CA VAL A 576 12.48 2.10 -26.99
C VAL A 576 12.14 3.60 -27.05
N GLY A 577 12.52 4.32 -25.99
CA GLY A 577 12.20 5.75 -25.82
C GLY A 577 10.75 6.03 -25.43
N LYS A 578 9.98 4.99 -25.04
CA LYS A 578 8.56 5.09 -24.70
C LYS A 578 8.32 4.91 -23.20
N GLN A 579 7.24 5.57 -22.70
CA GLN A 579 6.75 5.44 -21.34
C GLN A 579 6.33 3.98 -21.05
N LEU A 580 6.61 3.47 -19.86
CA LEU A 580 6.17 2.15 -19.46
C LEU A 580 4.63 2.06 -19.39
N PRO A 581 4.04 0.90 -19.74
CA PRO A 581 2.58 0.72 -19.72
C PRO A 581 1.99 0.92 -18.32
N TYR A 582 0.76 1.47 -18.29
CA TYR A 582 -0.04 1.71 -17.09
C TYR A 582 0.59 2.66 -16.06
N ILE A 583 1.65 3.36 -16.36
CA ILE A 583 2.28 4.34 -15.46
C ILE A 583 1.88 5.74 -15.92
N PRO A 584 1.15 6.52 -15.09
CA PRO A 584 0.86 7.91 -15.40
C PRO A 584 2.12 8.77 -15.31
N GLU A 585 2.28 9.70 -16.20
CA GLU A 585 3.38 10.68 -16.14
C GLU A 585 3.14 11.71 -15.01
N TYR A 586 1.87 12.09 -14.81
CA TYR A 586 1.47 13.04 -13.76
C TYR A 586 0.44 12.38 -12.85
N SER A 587 0.63 12.53 -11.54
CA SER A 587 -0.35 12.19 -10.53
C SER A 587 -0.43 13.27 -9.46
N SER A 588 -1.63 13.50 -8.92
CA SER A 588 -1.85 14.47 -7.86
C SER A 588 -2.94 13.99 -6.93
N SER A 589 -2.86 14.35 -5.66
CA SER A 589 -3.93 14.16 -4.70
C SER A 589 -4.08 15.37 -3.79
N LEU A 590 -5.31 15.63 -3.36
CA LEU A 590 -5.64 16.69 -2.42
C LEU A 590 -6.70 16.17 -1.44
N THR A 591 -6.41 16.29 -0.16
CA THR A 591 -7.36 15.99 0.93
C THR A 591 -7.52 17.23 1.79
N GLY A 592 -8.74 17.74 1.90
CA GLY A 592 -9.10 18.89 2.72
C GLY A 592 -10.09 18.49 3.80
N GLN A 593 -9.78 18.76 5.06
CA GLN A 593 -10.64 18.50 6.21
C GLN A 593 -11.00 19.82 6.90
N LEU A 594 -12.29 20.04 7.10
CA LEU A 594 -12.83 21.15 7.87
C LEU A 594 -13.56 20.59 9.09
N SER A 595 -13.08 20.91 10.27
CA SER A 595 -13.67 20.46 11.54
C SER A 595 -14.22 21.65 12.32
N TRP A 596 -15.48 21.55 12.79
CA TRP A 596 -16.13 22.55 13.59
C TRP A 596 -16.96 21.90 14.71
N LYS A 597 -16.57 22.14 15.95
CA LYS A 597 -17.18 21.47 17.11
C LYS A 597 -17.21 19.94 16.87
N SER A 598 -18.42 19.38 16.81
CA SER A 598 -18.65 17.93 16.60
C SER A 598 -18.89 17.53 15.13
N TRP A 599 -18.74 18.47 14.19
CA TRP A 599 -18.85 18.21 12.76
C TRP A 599 -17.49 18.13 12.11
N SER A 600 -17.33 17.25 11.15
CA SER A 600 -16.16 17.16 10.28
C SER A 600 -16.62 16.96 8.84
N PHE A 601 -16.12 17.82 7.97
CA PHE A 601 -16.30 17.72 6.53
C PHE A 601 -14.95 17.37 5.89
N LEU A 602 -14.92 16.36 5.06
CA LEU A 602 -13.74 15.89 4.36
C LEU A 602 -14.01 15.89 2.87
N TYR A 603 -13.12 16.51 2.10
CA TYR A 603 -13.09 16.46 0.65
C TYR A 603 -11.80 15.79 0.20
N LYS A 604 -11.88 14.83 -0.71
CA LYS A 604 -10.75 14.14 -1.30
C LYS A 604 -10.81 14.22 -2.81
N TRP A 605 -9.69 14.49 -3.41
CA TRP A 605 -9.52 14.56 -4.85
C TRP A 605 -8.23 13.85 -5.26
N CYS A 606 -8.24 13.11 -6.36
CA CYS A 606 -7.03 12.62 -7.01
C CYS A 606 -7.15 12.74 -8.53
N TYR A 607 -6.00 12.86 -9.19
CA TYR A 607 -5.87 12.97 -10.64
C TYR A 607 -4.75 12.07 -11.15
N TYR A 608 -5.01 11.40 -12.25
CA TYR A 608 -4.01 10.64 -13.01
C TYR A 608 -4.05 11.05 -14.49
N SER A 609 -2.88 11.31 -15.07
CA SER A 609 -2.75 11.60 -16.49
C SER A 609 -3.04 10.39 -17.38
N GLU A 610 -2.94 10.59 -18.68
CA GLU A 610 -3.02 9.51 -19.66
C GLU A 610 -2.03 8.37 -19.34
N ARG A 611 -2.44 7.13 -19.58
CA ARG A 611 -1.63 5.93 -19.38
C ARG A 611 -1.72 5.05 -20.61
N PHE A 612 -0.57 4.64 -21.12
CA PHE A 612 -0.52 3.71 -22.24
C PHE A 612 -0.76 2.27 -21.76
N THR A 613 -1.43 1.48 -22.55
CA THR A 613 -1.71 0.06 -22.26
C THR A 613 -0.67 -0.88 -22.90
N MET A 614 0.06 -0.36 -23.90
CA MET A 614 1.07 -1.08 -24.67
C MET A 614 2.43 -0.37 -24.60
N SER A 615 3.51 -1.13 -24.69
CA SER A 615 4.89 -0.61 -24.65
C SER A 615 5.23 0.30 -25.86
N SER A 616 4.52 0.20 -26.98
CA SER A 616 4.69 1.07 -28.14
C SER A 616 4.09 2.46 -27.97
N ASN A 617 3.36 2.71 -26.88
CA ASN A 617 2.58 3.93 -26.63
C ASN A 617 1.64 4.27 -27.80
N ASP A 618 0.90 3.27 -28.26
CA ASP A 618 -0.10 3.45 -29.28
C ASP A 618 -1.22 4.40 -28.80
N ILE A 619 -1.61 5.34 -29.64
CA ILE A 619 -2.64 6.35 -29.36
C ILE A 619 -4.06 5.90 -29.73
N SER A 620 -4.23 4.66 -30.20
CA SER A 620 -5.56 4.08 -30.48
C SER A 620 -6.43 4.03 -29.23
N LEU A 621 -7.73 3.81 -29.39
CA LEU A 621 -8.68 3.72 -28.28
C LEU A 621 -8.34 2.61 -27.28
N THR A 622 -7.72 1.53 -27.73
CA THR A 622 -7.26 0.42 -26.88
C THR A 622 -5.80 0.58 -26.42
N GLY A 623 -5.04 1.45 -27.06
CA GLY A 623 -3.61 1.69 -26.76
C GLY A 623 -3.38 2.64 -25.59
N ARG A 624 -4.42 3.37 -25.13
CA ARG A 624 -4.32 4.33 -24.04
C ARG A 624 -5.59 4.41 -23.20
N LEU A 625 -5.42 4.79 -21.96
CA LEU A 625 -6.47 5.17 -21.01
C LEU A 625 -6.50 6.69 -20.88
N THR A 626 -7.69 7.28 -20.98
CA THR A 626 -7.86 8.73 -20.80
C THR A 626 -7.47 9.18 -19.40
N PRO A 627 -7.04 10.42 -19.22
CA PRO A 627 -6.90 11.02 -17.90
C PRO A 627 -8.23 10.99 -17.14
N TYR A 628 -8.18 10.91 -15.83
CA TYR A 628 -9.37 11.03 -14.99
C TYR A 628 -9.04 11.68 -13.64
N PHE A 629 -10.06 12.18 -13.00
CA PHE A 629 -10.00 12.63 -11.61
C PHE A 629 -11.13 11.99 -10.80
N MET A 630 -10.90 11.84 -9.50
CA MET A 630 -11.89 11.35 -8.56
C MET A 630 -12.11 12.36 -7.46
N SER A 631 -13.37 12.58 -7.09
CA SER A 631 -13.75 13.47 -6.01
C SER A 631 -14.71 12.78 -5.05
N ASN A 632 -14.35 12.74 -3.79
CA ASN A 632 -15.17 12.15 -2.73
C ASN A 632 -15.42 13.15 -1.62
N VAL A 633 -16.60 13.10 -1.04
CA VAL A 633 -17.02 13.97 0.08
C VAL A 633 -17.50 13.10 1.21
N THR A 634 -17.09 13.41 2.42
CA THR A 634 -17.56 12.76 3.65
C THR A 634 -17.98 13.81 4.67
N LEU A 635 -19.15 13.63 5.28
CA LEU A 635 -19.63 14.43 6.40
C LEU A 635 -19.79 13.54 7.63
N GLU A 636 -19.18 13.93 8.73
CA GLU A 636 -19.26 13.24 10.01
C GLU A 636 -19.85 14.12 11.10
N LYS A 637 -20.74 13.54 11.91
CA LYS A 637 -21.27 14.13 13.15
C LYS A 637 -20.94 13.21 14.32
N ARG A 638 -20.28 13.75 15.35
CA ARG A 638 -20.03 13.06 16.62
C ARG A 638 -21.00 13.54 17.68
N ILE A 639 -21.55 12.62 18.45
CA ILE A 639 -22.52 12.84 19.50
C ILE A 639 -22.02 12.19 20.78
N ALA A 640 -21.64 13.00 21.76
CA ALA A 640 -21.22 12.51 23.06
C ALA A 640 -22.44 12.26 23.95
N LEU A 641 -22.72 11.00 24.26
CA LEU A 641 -23.76 10.61 25.22
C LEU A 641 -23.13 10.26 26.57
N LYS A 642 -23.92 10.14 27.63
CA LYS A 642 -23.41 9.77 28.96
C LYS A 642 -22.74 8.38 29.00
N TRP A 643 -23.24 7.46 28.20
CA TRP A 643 -22.82 6.04 28.21
C TRP A 643 -22.03 5.62 26.96
N SER A 644 -22.00 6.44 25.92
CA SER A 644 -21.26 6.13 24.68
C SER A 644 -20.98 7.39 23.88
N ASP A 645 -19.97 7.33 23.00
CA ASP A 645 -19.81 8.25 21.89
C ASP A 645 -20.37 7.60 20.63
N VAL A 646 -21.19 8.36 19.89
CA VAL A 646 -21.82 7.90 18.64
C VAL A 646 -21.30 8.75 17.50
N SER A 647 -20.84 8.13 16.42
CA SER A 647 -20.48 8.81 15.16
C SER A 647 -21.46 8.42 14.06
N LEU A 648 -21.95 9.43 13.35
CA LEU A 648 -22.77 9.29 12.15
C LEU A 648 -21.96 9.85 10.99
N LYS A 649 -21.75 9.06 9.94
CA LYS A 649 -20.92 9.44 8.81
C LYS A 649 -21.62 9.11 7.50
N GLY A 650 -21.68 10.06 6.58
CA GLY A 650 -22.18 9.87 5.22
C GLY A 650 -21.12 10.23 4.20
N SER A 651 -20.90 9.39 3.21
CA SER A 651 -19.92 9.60 2.15
C SER A 651 -20.58 9.52 0.78
N VAL A 652 -20.12 10.38 -0.14
CA VAL A 652 -20.44 10.34 -1.56
C VAL A 652 -19.13 10.14 -2.30
N ASN A 653 -18.99 9.03 -2.96
CA ASN A 653 -17.82 8.70 -3.78
C ASN A 653 -18.13 9.00 -5.24
N ASN A 654 -17.10 9.40 -6.00
CA ASN A 654 -17.23 9.83 -7.39
C ASN A 654 -18.32 10.90 -7.56
N LEU A 655 -18.17 12.01 -6.83
CA LEU A 655 -19.16 13.09 -6.71
C LEU A 655 -19.63 13.65 -8.07
N PHE A 656 -18.77 13.68 -9.07
CA PHE A 656 -19.03 14.23 -10.40
C PHE A 656 -19.45 13.17 -11.43
N ASP A 657 -19.70 11.92 -10.97
CA ASP A 657 -20.10 10.78 -11.81
C ASP A 657 -19.15 10.56 -13.01
N GLU A 658 -17.84 10.68 -12.77
CA GLU A 658 -16.81 10.51 -13.78
C GLU A 658 -16.80 9.07 -14.32
N GLU A 659 -16.91 8.91 -15.62
CA GLU A 659 -16.75 7.62 -16.29
C GLU A 659 -15.26 7.36 -16.54
N TYR A 660 -14.65 6.45 -15.82
CA TYR A 660 -13.22 6.19 -15.94
C TYR A 660 -12.86 4.72 -15.98
N LEU A 661 -11.68 4.44 -16.52
CA LEU A 661 -11.07 3.13 -16.57
C LEU A 661 -9.74 3.19 -15.81
N SER A 662 -9.57 2.39 -14.79
CA SER A 662 -8.26 2.19 -14.15
C SER A 662 -7.40 1.18 -14.93
N VAL A 663 -8.05 0.21 -15.54
CA VAL A 663 -7.48 -0.81 -16.42
C VAL A 663 -8.35 -0.90 -17.68
N LEU A 664 -7.71 -1.20 -18.81
CA LEU A 664 -8.41 -1.34 -20.10
C LEU A 664 -9.56 -2.34 -20.00
N SER A 665 -10.72 -1.97 -20.54
CA SER A 665 -11.95 -2.76 -20.55
C SER A 665 -12.46 -3.17 -19.16
N ARG A 666 -12.10 -2.37 -18.11
CA ARG A 666 -12.64 -2.49 -16.76
C ARG A 666 -13.26 -1.18 -16.30
N PRO A 667 -14.55 -0.98 -16.58
CA PRO A 667 -15.28 0.19 -16.14
C PRO A 667 -15.40 0.19 -14.61
N MET A 668 -15.33 1.37 -14.03
CA MET A 668 -15.41 1.59 -12.60
C MET A 668 -16.81 2.14 -12.23
N PRO A 669 -17.23 2.05 -10.96
CA PRO A 669 -18.53 2.54 -10.54
C PRO A 669 -18.64 4.06 -10.68
N GLY A 670 -19.80 4.55 -11.14
CA GLY A 670 -20.16 5.96 -11.08
C GLY A 670 -20.42 6.44 -9.65
N ILE A 671 -21.18 7.53 -9.50
CA ILE A 671 -21.52 8.10 -8.19
C ILE A 671 -22.16 7.04 -7.29
N ASN A 672 -21.68 6.97 -6.04
CA ASN A 672 -22.19 6.01 -5.05
C ASN A 672 -22.11 6.58 -3.64
N PHE A 673 -22.89 5.98 -2.71
CA PHE A 673 -23.12 6.50 -1.38
C PHE A 673 -22.80 5.45 -0.32
N GLU A 674 -22.29 5.90 0.82
CA GLU A 674 -22.04 5.05 1.99
C GLU A 674 -22.50 5.78 3.25
N PHE A 675 -23.04 5.05 4.20
CA PHE A 675 -23.43 5.56 5.51
C PHE A 675 -22.91 4.65 6.61
N PHE A 676 -22.36 5.24 7.68
CA PHE A 676 -21.76 4.52 8.79
C PHE A 676 -22.31 5.04 10.13
N ILE A 677 -22.56 4.11 11.05
CA ILE A 677 -22.88 4.38 12.45
C ILE A 677 -21.79 3.73 13.30
N GLY A 678 -21.07 4.53 14.07
CA GLY A 678 -20.08 4.08 15.02
C GLY A 678 -20.56 4.27 16.46
N ILE A 679 -20.30 3.30 17.34
CA ILE A 679 -20.62 3.34 18.76
C ILE A 679 -19.38 2.96 19.55
N THR A 680 -19.00 3.83 20.49
CA THR A 680 -17.89 3.61 21.42
C THR A 680 -18.43 3.76 22.85
N PRO A 681 -18.76 2.66 23.55
CA PRO A 681 -19.24 2.70 24.92
C PRO A 681 -18.20 3.27 25.89
N LYS A 682 -18.64 4.02 26.88
CA LYS A 682 -17.81 4.57 27.96
C LYS A 682 -17.84 3.63 29.16
N PHE A 683 -16.74 2.95 29.40
CA PHE A 683 -16.61 2.09 30.58
C PHE A 683 -16.08 2.94 31.74
N LYS A 684 -16.60 2.71 32.96
CA LYS A 684 -16.05 3.37 34.16
C LYS A 684 -14.62 2.89 34.35
N LYS A 685 -13.67 3.80 34.39
CA LYS A 685 -12.30 3.50 34.84
C LYS A 685 -12.40 3.06 36.31
N LYS A 686 -11.99 1.82 36.60
CA LYS A 686 -11.82 1.35 37.99
C LYS A 686 -10.51 1.87 38.52
#